data_2d2a75a6d12613ea3304bc8ccc5df5d8
#
_entry.id   2d2a75a6d12613ea3304bc8ccc5df5d8
#
_cell.length_a   1.000
_cell.length_b   1.000
_cell.length_c   1.000
_cell.angle_alpha   90.00
_cell.angle_beta   90.00
_cell.angle_gamma   90.00
#
_symmetry.space_group_name_H-M   'P 1'
#
loop_
_entity.id
_entity.type
_entity.pdbx_description
1 polymer ?
#
loop_
_entity_poly.entity_id
_entity_poly.type
_entity_poly.pdbx_seq_one_letter_code
_entity_poly.pdbx_strand_id
1 'polypeptide(L)'
;MKKGNLSSVTLAVSLVFGSNTIAANPCIEKSTEFKESKNYSVDYANTVRSKRADQLVRIKIDPEETLTLQNTNNRSKSSVVKSETEAGIAFSGGNLILQKSDDSTDYGNSDFYNRHFIRVSEGALLSVDTKRTLMEGSVARGVVLSGAGTFTRGFTMNVDRSTIAVSPQRTFGADVRPYGSLNTKFADITMTAGAQDPKMNGIRVWHGGRFSAESLSLQLNGSGSKNLEFIDALYVGQGDESKYKNPAEQISVSGPIRISIQDAPNARGCALALLSNRYYSIAGKTDISVSKTKTAYGLYAFHRVNVLDELTMDFRDNTEAIGIRAASEADVTAKAANIQMSGGITQAVYLKNAAKVTVTDSLTTNASQALVGIDNSAADIQKDFVTLSQSEISAENDARIYINSTKKGLVQFSGNTRISDNGTIAMHVGSGTADKNAYWNITDRSQLTELSAAPGASLNFLLTPALLSSLDPDEAVVSVKGSSPVLLHSDAGKSSCITLSGTALNLKAGDEIRLINSSNGIALNDLTNRLAAGTSVSELKRDLNVESIKSLARVEKSELTQDDYDLSMKTEQMLIAKIKNRRPSKDKVNDQTNVLMLSSLSSAAALFAADELLIDSTLKSRKGTRQPGPFAAARVGGYELDVRGDLDETIVSGLLGYAFKLQQSEVGSFLEMGRGTYDARSPTTSPIGHVKGDGKNNYVGVGIYGNCAAAVDWLHFTGYVKGGMIRSEFDVPIAGVKAEFDRTSAYWGAHAGAYGEFQLTKKLKNRTFLNYFYDGREGESYKVAGSSEVSGATFHFNSLNAHRGQLGTLMEYQYDRRMHPYAALTYEYAFKADAKGHAQDRYGTLVLNEADLEGSTGIASLGWTYQNYANTFDLSIGLNAYTGVRKGYNTQAHASWKF
;
A
#
# COMPACT_ATOMS: atom_id res chain seq x y z
N MET A 1 30.67 -6.34 14.03
CA MET A 1 31.11 -6.30 12.63
C MET A 1 30.23 -5.30 11.91
N LYS A 2 30.86 -4.34 11.24
CA LYS A 2 30.20 -3.15 10.69
C LYS A 2 29.27 -3.52 9.52
N LYS A 3 27.98 -3.19 9.62
CA LYS A 3 27.05 -3.19 8.49
C LYS A 3 27.40 -1.99 7.60
N GLY A 4 27.85 -2.27 6.39
CA GLY A 4 28.05 -1.25 5.37
C GLY A 4 26.69 -0.87 4.77
N ASN A 5 26.37 0.42 4.84
CA ASN A 5 25.30 1.04 4.07
C ASN A 5 25.60 0.94 2.57
N LEU A 6 24.78 0.23 1.81
CA LEU A 6 24.72 0.42 0.37
C LEU A 6 23.88 1.68 0.11
N SER A 7 24.55 2.81 0.12
CA SER A 7 24.03 4.02 -0.52
C SER A 7 23.96 3.76 -2.03
N SER A 8 22.81 4.08 -2.62
CA SER A 8 22.64 4.18 -4.07
C SER A 8 23.67 5.13 -4.65
N VAL A 9 24.68 4.56 -5.29
CA VAL A 9 25.65 5.31 -6.07
C VAL A 9 24.95 5.75 -7.36
N THR A 10 24.45 6.97 -7.36
CA THR A 10 24.15 7.67 -8.59
C THR A 10 25.50 7.98 -9.26
N LEU A 11 25.84 7.23 -10.28
CA LEU A 11 27.03 7.44 -11.08
C LEU A 11 26.83 8.75 -11.87
N ALA A 12 27.24 9.86 -11.32
CA ALA A 12 27.43 11.10 -12.06
C ALA A 12 28.70 10.92 -12.92
N VAL A 13 28.54 10.52 -14.17
CA VAL A 13 29.61 10.58 -15.14
C VAL A 13 29.76 12.04 -15.54
N SER A 14 30.60 12.76 -14.83
CA SER A 14 31.11 14.07 -15.25
C SER A 14 32.13 13.85 -16.36
N LEU A 15 31.68 13.87 -17.59
CA LEU A 15 32.57 14.06 -18.74
C LEU A 15 33.09 15.50 -18.70
N VAL A 16 34.32 15.66 -18.22
CA VAL A 16 35.08 16.89 -18.36
C VAL A 16 35.39 17.10 -19.84
N PHE A 17 34.57 17.86 -20.54
CA PHE A 17 34.94 18.46 -21.81
C PHE A 17 35.60 19.80 -21.55
N GLY A 18 36.74 19.99 -22.19
CA GLY A 18 37.61 21.18 -22.08
C GLY A 18 36.86 22.49 -22.20
N SER A 19 37.29 23.47 -21.41
CA SER A 19 36.85 24.85 -21.42
C SER A 19 37.12 25.52 -22.76
N ASN A 20 36.22 25.36 -23.71
CA ASN A 20 36.10 26.38 -24.76
C ASN A 20 35.16 27.45 -24.18
N THR A 21 35.66 28.68 -24.09
CA THR A 21 34.84 29.88 -23.84
C THR A 21 33.84 30.01 -24.97
N ILE A 22 32.64 29.46 -24.77
CA ILE A 22 31.55 29.57 -25.70
C ILE A 22 30.99 30.99 -25.54
N ALA A 23 31.05 31.79 -26.63
CA ALA A 23 30.34 33.05 -26.71
C ALA A 23 28.85 32.77 -26.39
N ALA A 24 28.28 33.56 -25.46
CA ALA A 24 26.91 33.38 -25.04
C ALA A 24 25.95 33.33 -26.22
N ASN A 25 25.23 32.25 -26.42
CA ASN A 25 24.27 32.14 -27.52
C ASN A 25 23.08 33.10 -27.30
N PRO A 26 22.52 33.70 -28.35
CA PRO A 26 21.33 34.52 -28.23
C PRO A 26 20.14 33.67 -27.78
N CYS A 27 19.16 34.29 -27.08
CA CYS A 27 17.92 33.63 -26.68
C CYS A 27 17.17 33.02 -27.89
N ILE A 28 16.66 31.79 -27.73
CA ILE A 28 15.84 31.14 -28.76
C ILE A 28 14.43 31.75 -28.74
N GLU A 29 14.07 32.51 -29.77
CA GLU A 29 12.77 33.20 -29.96
C GLU A 29 12.01 32.70 -31.20
N LYS A 30 12.58 31.78 -31.97
CA LYS A 30 11.99 31.19 -33.19
C LYS A 30 12.01 29.66 -33.12
N SER A 31 11.11 29.04 -33.89
CA SER A 31 11.05 27.59 -34.00
C SER A 31 12.37 27.02 -34.51
N THR A 32 12.89 25.99 -33.85
CA THR A 32 14.23 25.44 -34.08
C THR A 32 14.18 23.90 -33.97
N GLU A 33 14.94 23.22 -34.80
CA GLU A 33 15.15 21.77 -34.80
C GLU A 33 16.59 21.44 -34.38
N PHE A 34 16.76 20.55 -33.43
CA PHE A 34 18.05 20.03 -32.96
C PHE A 34 18.19 18.57 -33.39
N LYS A 35 19.15 18.33 -34.32
CA LYS A 35 19.43 17.00 -34.89
C LYS A 35 20.60 16.30 -34.24
N GLU A 36 21.24 16.91 -33.25
CA GLU A 36 22.34 16.39 -32.45
C GLU A 36 22.21 16.85 -31.01
N SER A 37 22.82 16.15 -30.09
CA SER A 37 22.84 16.54 -28.68
C SER A 37 23.56 17.88 -28.54
N LYS A 38 22.92 18.84 -27.86
CA LYS A 38 23.42 20.21 -27.73
C LYS A 38 23.20 20.77 -26.33
N ASN A 39 24.25 21.44 -25.84
CA ASN A 39 24.19 22.30 -24.68
C ASN A 39 24.05 23.75 -25.14
N TYR A 40 22.94 24.40 -24.76
CA TYR A 40 22.61 25.78 -25.17
C TYR A 40 22.57 26.67 -23.95
N SER A 41 23.51 27.61 -23.83
CA SER A 41 23.69 28.43 -22.63
C SER A 41 23.47 29.92 -22.93
N VAL A 42 22.84 30.65 -22.02
CA VAL A 42 22.56 32.07 -22.10
C VAL A 42 22.81 32.76 -20.75
N ASP A 43 23.53 33.90 -20.73
CA ASP A 43 23.93 34.60 -19.51
C ASP A 43 22.91 35.63 -19.00
N TYR A 44 22.33 36.44 -19.88
CA TYR A 44 21.56 37.64 -19.47
C TYR A 44 20.08 37.62 -19.82
N ALA A 45 19.62 36.67 -20.58
CA ALA A 45 18.25 36.57 -21.02
C ALA A 45 17.63 35.21 -20.68
N ASN A 46 16.32 35.04 -20.93
CA ASN A 46 15.73 33.70 -20.90
C ASN A 46 16.34 32.88 -22.03
N THR A 47 16.67 31.60 -21.80
CA THR A 47 17.28 30.72 -22.80
C THR A 47 16.31 30.46 -23.97
N VAL A 48 15.03 30.25 -23.66
CA VAL A 48 13.92 30.16 -24.61
C VAL A 48 12.84 31.15 -24.26
N ARG A 49 12.37 31.96 -25.20
CA ARG A 49 11.35 32.96 -24.96
C ARG A 49 10.36 33.09 -26.12
N SER A 50 9.07 33.19 -25.77
CA SER A 50 7.99 33.59 -26.68
C SER A 50 7.38 34.89 -26.14
N LYS A 51 7.33 35.95 -26.99
CA LYS A 51 7.04 37.33 -26.55
C LYS A 51 5.74 37.90 -27.09
N ARG A 52 5.24 37.44 -28.22
CA ARG A 52 4.11 38.02 -28.92
C ARG A 52 2.86 37.19 -28.71
N ALA A 53 1.73 37.85 -28.60
CA ALA A 53 0.44 37.17 -28.69
C ALA A 53 0.39 36.32 -29.98
N ASP A 54 -0.21 35.13 -29.89
CA ASP A 54 -0.30 34.13 -30.96
C ASP A 54 1.01 33.55 -31.47
N GLN A 55 2.16 33.95 -30.91
CA GLN A 55 3.43 33.35 -31.26
C GLN A 55 3.56 31.94 -30.62
N LEU A 56 3.76 30.93 -31.48
CA LEU A 56 4.11 29.58 -31.05
C LEU A 56 5.54 29.24 -31.48
N VAL A 57 6.46 29.20 -30.50
CA VAL A 57 7.83 28.74 -30.70
C VAL A 57 7.88 27.23 -30.57
N ARG A 58 8.20 26.51 -31.65
CA ARG A 58 8.34 25.05 -31.63
C ARG A 58 9.81 24.66 -31.61
N ILE A 59 10.16 23.76 -30.68
CA ILE A 59 11.50 23.21 -30.53
C ILE A 59 11.37 21.69 -30.68
N LYS A 60 11.95 21.16 -31.73
CA LYS A 60 12.00 19.74 -32.05
C LYS A 60 13.38 19.21 -31.76
N ILE A 61 13.46 18.12 -31.05
CA ILE A 61 14.70 17.39 -30.69
C ILE A 61 14.61 16.02 -31.36
N ASP A 62 15.63 15.59 -32.02
CA ASP A 62 15.63 14.25 -32.63
C ASP A 62 15.50 13.16 -31.55
N PRO A 63 14.81 12.04 -31.81
CA PRO A 63 14.35 11.12 -30.80
C PRO A 63 15.42 10.54 -29.86
N GLU A 64 16.65 10.36 -30.31
CA GLU A 64 17.76 9.81 -29.53
C GLU A 64 18.68 10.89 -28.94
N GLU A 65 18.42 12.17 -29.27
CA GLU A 65 19.27 13.27 -28.90
C GLU A 65 18.84 13.97 -27.62
N THR A 66 19.75 14.76 -27.04
CA THR A 66 19.52 15.51 -25.79
C THR A 66 19.79 16.99 -25.99
N LEU A 67 18.79 17.83 -25.70
CA LEU A 67 18.95 19.29 -25.64
C LEU A 67 19.03 19.72 -24.18
N THR A 68 20.19 20.24 -23.77
CA THR A 68 20.40 20.89 -22.49
C THR A 68 20.27 22.39 -22.64
N LEU A 69 19.32 23.00 -21.96
CA LEU A 69 19.11 24.43 -21.90
C LEU A 69 19.59 24.97 -20.56
N GLN A 70 20.59 25.82 -20.56
CA GLN A 70 21.22 26.37 -19.36
C GLN A 70 21.14 27.89 -19.33
N ASN A 71 20.79 28.42 -18.15
CA ASN A 71 20.97 29.82 -17.83
C ASN A 71 22.10 29.92 -16.80
N THR A 72 23.27 30.46 -17.25
CA THR A 72 24.50 30.53 -16.48
C THR A 72 24.59 31.76 -15.57
N ASN A 73 23.69 32.74 -15.76
CA ASN A 73 23.69 33.93 -14.92
C ASN A 73 22.90 33.68 -13.63
N ASN A 74 23.62 33.45 -12.53
CA ASN A 74 23.10 33.23 -11.21
C ASN A 74 22.38 34.44 -10.61
N ARG A 75 22.68 35.66 -11.10
CA ARG A 75 22.08 36.92 -10.64
C ARG A 75 20.93 37.42 -11.51
N SER A 76 20.68 36.81 -12.65
CA SER A 76 19.67 37.31 -13.60
C SER A 76 18.26 36.93 -13.17
N LYS A 77 17.30 37.87 -13.33
CA LYS A 77 15.85 37.66 -13.18
C LYS A 77 15.26 36.72 -14.23
N SER A 78 16.06 36.18 -15.14
CA SER A 78 15.60 35.38 -16.28
C SER A 78 15.30 33.93 -15.88
N SER A 79 14.30 33.35 -16.53
CA SER A 79 13.98 31.91 -16.51
C SER A 79 14.77 31.17 -17.59
N VAL A 80 14.92 29.84 -17.47
CA VAL A 80 15.41 29.05 -18.61
C VAL A 80 14.39 29.11 -19.74
N VAL A 81 13.11 28.85 -19.43
CA VAL A 81 12.01 28.93 -20.40
C VAL A 81 10.97 29.96 -19.93
N LYS A 82 10.59 30.89 -20.79
CA LYS A 82 9.56 31.91 -20.51
C LYS A 82 8.58 32.06 -21.66
N SER A 83 7.30 31.79 -21.42
CA SER A 83 6.18 32.13 -22.29
C SER A 83 5.42 33.32 -21.73
N GLU A 84 5.32 34.42 -22.51
CA GLU A 84 4.63 35.64 -22.12
C GLU A 84 3.13 35.58 -22.43
N THR A 85 2.37 36.58 -22.05
CA THR A 85 0.94 36.62 -22.20
C THR A 85 0.49 36.25 -23.62
N GLU A 86 -0.47 35.32 -23.71
CA GLU A 86 -1.06 34.81 -24.95
C GLU A 86 -0.08 34.17 -25.95
N ALA A 87 1.15 33.91 -25.54
CA ALA A 87 2.18 33.28 -26.38
C ALA A 87 2.28 31.77 -26.07
N GLY A 88 2.97 31.01 -26.94
CA GLY A 88 3.14 29.56 -26.74
C GLY A 88 4.57 29.07 -26.98
N ILE A 89 4.95 28.00 -26.25
CA ILE A 89 6.20 27.27 -26.48
C ILE A 89 5.84 25.79 -26.48
N ALA A 90 6.36 25.07 -27.49
CA ALA A 90 6.21 23.62 -27.62
C ALA A 90 7.56 22.93 -27.79
N PHE A 91 7.85 21.96 -26.96
CA PHE A 91 8.98 21.02 -27.08
C PHE A 91 8.47 19.66 -27.51
N SER A 92 9.22 18.97 -28.39
CA SER A 92 8.86 17.62 -28.82
C SER A 92 10.11 16.79 -29.16
N GLY A 93 10.00 15.47 -29.07
CA GLY A 93 11.00 14.52 -29.53
C GLY A 93 11.90 13.97 -28.40
N GLY A 94 13.21 14.12 -28.52
CA GLY A 94 14.23 13.53 -27.64
C GLY A 94 14.23 14.00 -26.21
N ASN A 95 15.38 14.05 -25.56
CA ASN A 95 15.50 14.42 -24.14
C ASN A 95 15.66 15.94 -23.98
N LEU A 96 14.98 16.52 -22.99
CA LEU A 96 15.07 17.92 -22.61
C LEU A 96 15.63 18.04 -21.19
N ILE A 97 16.74 18.76 -21.02
CA ILE A 97 17.34 19.08 -19.72
C ILE A 97 17.32 20.59 -19.51
N LEU A 98 16.77 21.07 -18.40
CA LEU A 98 16.77 22.47 -18.00
C LEU A 98 17.65 22.66 -16.77
N GLN A 99 18.64 23.55 -16.85
CA GLN A 99 19.61 23.79 -15.77
C GLN A 99 19.66 25.24 -15.37
N LYS A 100 19.59 25.51 -14.09
CA LYS A 100 19.80 26.86 -13.51
C LYS A 100 20.22 26.76 -12.06
N SER A 101 21.32 27.41 -11.70
CA SER A 101 21.77 27.58 -10.33
C SER A 101 21.42 28.97 -9.82
N ASP A 102 21.18 29.09 -8.52
CA ASP A 102 20.94 30.32 -7.81
C ASP A 102 21.92 30.37 -6.62
N ASP A 103 23.03 31.11 -6.78
CA ASP A 103 24.08 31.25 -5.77
C ASP A 103 24.24 32.68 -5.26
N SER A 104 23.32 33.59 -5.65
CA SER A 104 23.52 35.00 -5.43
C SER A 104 23.39 35.40 -3.98
N THR A 105 24.36 36.26 -3.54
CA THR A 105 24.38 36.93 -2.24
C THR A 105 23.67 38.28 -2.26
N ASP A 106 23.13 38.73 -3.37
CA ASP A 106 22.56 40.06 -3.57
C ASP A 106 21.02 40.02 -3.59
N TYR A 107 20.38 40.55 -2.58
CA TYR A 107 18.97 40.44 -2.26
C TYR A 107 18.25 41.78 -2.10
N GLY A 108 18.04 42.46 -3.19
CA GLY A 108 17.00 43.49 -3.24
C GLY A 108 15.60 42.84 -3.16
N ASN A 109 14.75 43.34 -2.28
CA ASN A 109 13.47 42.71 -1.88
C ASN A 109 12.45 42.50 -3.02
N SER A 110 12.65 43.04 -4.23
CA SER A 110 11.69 42.99 -5.34
C SER A 110 12.02 41.94 -6.42
N ASP A 111 13.21 41.31 -6.40
CA ASP A 111 13.76 40.60 -7.56
C ASP A 111 13.63 39.07 -7.51
N PHE A 112 13.21 38.51 -6.39
CA PHE A 112 13.08 37.06 -6.13
C PHE A 112 12.03 36.35 -6.98
N TYR A 113 11.06 37.08 -7.50
CA TYR A 113 9.93 36.50 -8.21
C TYR A 113 10.24 36.02 -9.63
N ASN A 114 11.48 36.16 -10.09
CA ASN A 114 11.80 36.01 -11.51
C ASN A 114 12.85 34.91 -11.84
N ARG A 115 13.25 34.05 -10.91
CA ARG A 115 14.25 32.99 -11.11
C ARG A 115 13.61 31.60 -11.09
N HIS A 116 13.38 31.02 -12.26
CA HIS A 116 12.67 29.79 -12.44
C HIS A 116 13.32 28.91 -13.52
N PHE A 117 13.07 27.61 -13.51
CA PHE A 117 13.27 26.81 -14.73
C PHE A 117 12.27 27.25 -15.81
N ILE A 118 10.98 27.28 -15.44
CA ILE A 118 9.91 27.60 -16.38
C ILE A 118 8.98 28.66 -15.79
N ARG A 119 8.62 29.66 -16.59
CA ARG A 119 7.57 30.63 -16.30
C ARG A 119 6.59 30.73 -17.44
N VAL A 120 5.31 30.54 -17.17
CA VAL A 120 4.20 30.70 -18.11
C VAL A 120 3.26 31.81 -17.61
N SER A 121 3.11 32.88 -18.35
CA SER A 121 2.26 34.02 -18.00
C SER A 121 0.78 33.71 -18.25
N GLU A 122 -0.10 34.58 -17.81
CA GLU A 122 -1.55 34.46 -18.01
C GLU A 122 -1.90 34.37 -19.50
N GLY A 123 -2.81 33.46 -19.86
CA GLY A 123 -3.22 33.20 -21.25
C GLY A 123 -2.15 32.46 -22.08
N ALA A 124 -0.91 32.32 -21.61
CA ALA A 124 0.15 31.65 -22.36
C ALA A 124 0.07 30.12 -22.24
N LEU A 125 0.69 29.44 -23.21
CA LEU A 125 0.71 28.00 -23.34
C LEU A 125 2.13 27.44 -23.29
N LEU A 126 2.29 26.32 -22.61
CA LEU A 126 3.49 25.48 -22.67
C LEU A 126 3.06 24.04 -22.95
N SER A 127 3.67 23.43 -23.97
CA SER A 127 3.49 22.01 -24.27
C SER A 127 4.86 21.33 -24.32
N VAL A 128 5.01 20.22 -23.58
CA VAL A 128 6.25 19.43 -23.55
C VAL A 128 5.91 17.96 -23.80
N ASP A 129 6.30 17.48 -24.97
CA ASP A 129 6.16 16.09 -25.42
C ASP A 129 7.53 15.51 -25.79
N THR A 130 8.47 15.55 -24.86
CA THR A 130 9.82 15.00 -25.00
C THR A 130 9.91 13.61 -24.38
N LYS A 131 10.84 12.77 -24.87
CA LYS A 131 11.09 11.42 -24.36
C LYS A 131 11.37 11.43 -22.85
N ARG A 132 12.13 12.41 -22.38
CA ARG A 132 12.45 12.71 -20.99
C ARG A 132 12.55 14.20 -20.77
N THR A 133 11.97 14.70 -19.68
CA THR A 133 12.16 16.08 -19.20
C THR A 133 12.81 16.06 -17.82
N LEU A 134 13.96 16.71 -17.68
CA LEU A 134 14.71 16.82 -16.42
C LEU A 134 14.98 18.30 -16.12
N MET A 135 14.73 18.72 -14.86
CA MET A 135 15.04 20.06 -14.37
C MET A 135 15.95 19.93 -13.16
N GLU A 136 17.12 20.58 -13.21
CA GLU A 136 18.15 20.45 -12.17
C GLU A 136 18.73 21.79 -11.77
N GLY A 137 18.92 22.01 -10.48
CA GLY A 137 19.61 23.18 -9.97
C GLY A 137 19.18 23.62 -8.57
N SER A 138 19.51 24.88 -8.23
CA SER A 138 19.28 25.45 -6.90
C SER A 138 18.26 26.60 -6.86
N VAL A 139 17.31 26.63 -7.81
CA VAL A 139 16.31 27.71 -7.93
C VAL A 139 15.34 27.73 -6.75
N ALA A 140 14.89 28.92 -6.35
CA ALA A 140 13.84 29.04 -5.33
C ALA A 140 12.44 28.65 -5.85
N ARG A 141 12.20 28.67 -7.15
CA ARG A 141 10.93 28.28 -7.78
C ARG A 141 11.21 27.50 -9.05
N GLY A 142 10.78 26.24 -9.12
CA GLY A 142 10.99 25.39 -10.27
C GLY A 142 10.14 25.80 -11.47
N VAL A 143 8.84 25.50 -11.43
CA VAL A 143 7.87 25.82 -12.49
C VAL A 143 6.82 26.77 -11.95
N VAL A 144 6.58 27.90 -12.63
CA VAL A 144 5.56 28.90 -12.26
C VAL A 144 4.57 29.08 -13.40
N LEU A 145 3.31 28.79 -13.13
CA LEU A 145 2.24 28.79 -14.12
C LEU A 145 1.11 29.74 -13.71
N SER A 146 0.93 30.81 -14.47
CA SER A 146 -0.31 31.61 -14.51
C SER A 146 -1.11 31.34 -15.78
N GLY A 147 -0.54 30.59 -16.75
CA GLY A 147 -1.15 30.04 -17.95
C GLY A 147 -1.17 28.53 -17.91
N ALA A 148 -1.40 27.87 -19.06
CA ALA A 148 -1.48 26.40 -19.14
C ALA A 148 -0.13 25.75 -19.43
N GLY A 149 0.26 24.75 -18.65
CA GLY A 149 1.42 23.90 -18.87
C GLY A 149 1.01 22.43 -18.97
N THR A 150 1.45 21.76 -20.04
CA THR A 150 1.20 20.32 -20.28
C THR A 150 2.49 19.58 -20.51
N PHE A 151 2.73 18.53 -19.75
CA PHE A 151 3.86 17.60 -19.90
C PHE A 151 3.30 16.21 -20.23
N THR A 152 3.21 15.91 -21.52
CA THR A 152 2.52 14.70 -22.02
C THR A 152 3.14 13.40 -21.50
N ARG A 153 4.47 13.38 -21.29
CA ARG A 153 5.18 12.19 -20.75
C ARG A 153 5.71 12.38 -19.34
N GLY A 154 5.35 13.50 -18.66
CA GLY A 154 5.81 13.81 -17.31
C GLY A 154 7.16 14.50 -17.23
N PHE A 155 7.62 14.77 -15.98
CA PHE A 155 8.91 15.40 -15.73
C PHE A 155 9.52 14.96 -14.39
N THR A 156 10.85 15.04 -14.31
CA THR A 156 11.62 14.91 -13.07
C THR A 156 12.24 16.27 -12.73
N MET A 157 12.19 16.67 -11.46
CA MET A 157 12.78 17.92 -10.99
C MET A 157 13.61 17.68 -9.73
N ASN A 158 14.88 18.11 -9.77
CA ASN A 158 15.81 18.04 -8.66
C ASN A 158 16.23 19.45 -8.25
N VAL A 159 15.77 19.91 -7.11
CA VAL A 159 16.12 21.22 -6.55
C VAL A 159 16.95 21.04 -5.29
N ASP A 160 18.24 21.28 -5.37
CA ASP A 160 19.15 21.22 -4.24
C ASP A 160 19.63 22.63 -3.86
N ARG A 161 19.19 23.10 -2.70
CA ARG A 161 19.58 24.39 -2.15
C ARG A 161 20.47 24.27 -0.89
N SER A 162 20.91 23.06 -0.57
CA SER A 162 21.72 22.80 0.64
C SER A 162 22.97 23.67 0.75
N THR A 163 23.55 24.07 -0.37
CA THR A 163 24.73 24.95 -0.45
C THR A 163 24.39 26.45 -0.42
N ILE A 164 23.11 26.82 -0.45
CA ILE A 164 22.65 28.20 -0.47
C ILE A 164 22.60 28.76 0.96
N ALA A 165 23.62 29.50 1.37
CA ALA A 165 23.78 30.00 2.71
C ALA A 165 23.00 31.29 3.03
N VAL A 166 22.47 31.97 2.01
CA VAL A 166 21.96 33.34 2.16
C VAL A 166 20.55 33.47 1.60
N SER A 167 19.73 34.15 2.38
CA SER A 167 18.37 34.59 2.09
C SER A 167 17.19 33.67 2.47
N PRO A 168 16.25 34.22 3.25
CA PRO A 168 15.00 33.56 3.57
C PRO A 168 14.07 33.53 2.35
N GLN A 169 14.01 32.44 1.61
CA GLN A 169 13.13 32.27 0.47
C GLN A 169 12.07 31.20 0.72
N ARG A 170 10.88 31.45 0.17
CA ARG A 170 9.88 30.41 0.00
C ARG A 170 10.24 29.59 -1.23
N THR A 171 10.57 28.33 -1.05
CA THR A 171 11.00 27.45 -2.12
C THR A 171 9.82 26.60 -2.62
N PHE A 172 9.63 26.56 -3.94
CA PHE A 172 8.56 25.80 -4.60
C PHE A 172 9.12 24.95 -5.72
N GLY A 173 8.72 23.70 -5.79
CA GLY A 173 8.92 22.88 -6.99
C GLY A 173 8.03 23.37 -8.14
N ALA A 174 6.71 23.30 -7.96
CA ALA A 174 5.76 23.88 -8.89
C ALA A 174 4.82 24.88 -8.17
N ASP A 175 4.55 26.03 -8.79
CA ASP A 175 3.69 27.10 -8.29
C ASP A 175 2.60 27.39 -9.33
N VAL A 176 1.44 26.74 -9.20
CA VAL A 176 0.28 26.91 -10.07
C VAL A 176 -0.57 28.03 -9.50
N ARG A 177 -0.54 29.17 -10.16
CA ARG A 177 -1.22 30.41 -9.76
C ARG A 177 -2.68 30.46 -10.21
N PRO A 178 -3.47 31.47 -9.77
CA PRO A 178 -4.80 31.69 -10.29
C PRO A 178 -4.77 31.70 -11.83
N TYR A 179 -5.78 31.04 -12.44
CA TYR A 179 -5.91 30.80 -13.89
C TYR A 179 -4.85 29.88 -14.52
N GLY A 180 -3.81 29.50 -13.78
CA GLY A 180 -2.82 28.54 -14.24
C GLY A 180 -3.32 27.10 -14.19
N SER A 181 -2.81 26.26 -15.10
CA SER A 181 -3.01 24.82 -15.06
C SER A 181 -1.72 24.07 -15.31
N LEU A 182 -1.53 22.97 -14.58
CA LEU A 182 -0.45 22.02 -14.80
C LEU A 182 -1.06 20.63 -15.03
N ASN A 183 -0.92 20.12 -16.24
CA ASN A 183 -1.30 18.77 -16.62
C ASN A 183 -0.04 17.95 -16.91
N THR A 184 0.09 16.80 -16.30
CA THR A 184 1.27 15.96 -16.48
C THR A 184 0.93 14.48 -16.35
N LYS A 185 1.66 13.61 -17.05
CA LYS A 185 1.53 12.17 -16.84
C LYS A 185 2.12 11.78 -15.49
N PHE A 186 3.35 12.23 -15.20
CA PHE A 186 3.92 12.10 -13.87
C PHE A 186 4.67 13.38 -13.47
N ALA A 187 4.75 13.64 -12.17
CA ALA A 187 5.63 14.63 -11.58
C ALA A 187 6.46 13.95 -10.49
N ASP A 188 7.77 13.93 -10.69
CA ASP A 188 8.75 13.42 -9.71
C ASP A 188 9.63 14.58 -9.27
N ILE A 189 9.45 15.05 -8.02
CA ILE A 189 10.08 16.26 -7.52
C ILE A 189 10.87 15.93 -6.24
N THR A 190 12.16 16.14 -6.30
CA THR A 190 13.08 16.06 -5.15
C THR A 190 13.59 17.44 -4.81
N MET A 191 13.51 17.83 -3.52
CA MET A 191 13.92 19.14 -3.05
C MET A 191 14.68 19.05 -1.73
N THR A 192 15.76 19.83 -1.61
CA THR A 192 16.48 20.06 -0.35
C THR A 192 16.47 21.55 -0.01
N ALA A 193 16.14 21.88 1.25
CA ALA A 193 16.03 23.25 1.71
C ALA A 193 17.40 23.96 1.75
N GLY A 194 17.42 25.26 1.47
CA GLY A 194 18.55 26.14 1.75
C GLY A 194 18.64 26.58 3.23
N ALA A 195 19.83 26.97 3.67
CA ALA A 195 20.10 27.24 5.10
C ALA A 195 19.15 28.26 5.76
N GLN A 196 18.60 29.18 5.01
CA GLN A 196 17.73 30.26 5.50
C GLN A 196 16.28 30.12 4.96
N ASP A 197 15.92 29.04 4.28
CA ASP A 197 14.58 28.88 3.71
C ASP A 197 13.54 28.70 4.83
N PRO A 198 12.55 29.64 4.98
CA PRO A 198 11.53 29.51 6.02
C PRO A 198 10.38 28.57 5.62
N LYS A 199 10.17 28.35 4.32
CA LYS A 199 9.06 27.55 3.79
C LYS A 199 9.46 26.80 2.53
N MET A 200 9.06 25.53 2.46
CA MET A 200 9.24 24.68 1.28
C MET A 200 7.91 24.03 0.88
N ASN A 201 7.58 24.07 -0.40
CA ASN A 201 6.45 23.34 -0.95
C ASN A 201 6.89 22.56 -2.19
N GLY A 202 6.53 21.29 -2.27
CA GLY A 202 6.75 20.47 -3.48
C GLY A 202 5.91 21.01 -4.65
N ILE A 203 4.60 20.98 -4.51
CA ILE A 203 3.65 21.61 -5.44
C ILE A 203 2.73 22.54 -4.65
N ARG A 204 2.59 23.75 -5.11
CA ARG A 204 1.65 24.71 -4.58
C ARG A 204 0.61 25.08 -5.65
N VAL A 205 -0.66 24.93 -5.30
CA VAL A 205 -1.78 25.35 -6.15
C VAL A 205 -2.55 26.46 -5.44
N TRP A 206 -2.62 27.62 -6.05
CA TRP A 206 -3.42 28.71 -5.55
C TRP A 206 -4.89 28.54 -5.90
N HIS A 207 -5.73 29.23 -5.16
CA HIS A 207 -7.17 29.32 -5.46
C HIS A 207 -7.41 29.69 -6.94
N GLY A 208 -8.19 28.86 -7.65
CA GLY A 208 -8.41 29.03 -9.11
C GLY A 208 -7.32 28.42 -10.02
N GLY A 209 -6.22 27.93 -9.46
CA GLY A 209 -5.25 27.10 -10.20
C GLY A 209 -5.73 25.65 -10.32
N ARG A 210 -5.19 24.89 -11.28
CA ARG A 210 -5.54 23.47 -11.52
C ARG A 210 -4.29 22.62 -11.65
N PHE A 211 -4.30 21.47 -11.03
CA PHE A 211 -3.25 20.45 -11.16
C PHE A 211 -3.86 19.09 -11.45
N SER A 212 -3.35 18.43 -12.50
CA SER A 212 -3.70 17.04 -12.78
C SER A 212 -2.47 16.22 -13.13
N ALA A 213 -2.44 14.98 -12.64
CA ALA A 213 -1.37 14.00 -12.90
C ALA A 213 -1.93 12.57 -12.93
N GLU A 214 -1.27 11.68 -13.67
CA GLU A 214 -1.53 10.25 -13.55
C GLU A 214 -0.77 9.65 -12.35
N SER A 215 0.42 10.20 -11.99
CA SER A 215 1.14 9.82 -10.78
C SER A 215 1.98 10.97 -10.22
N LEU A 216 2.25 10.91 -8.90
CA LEU A 216 2.96 11.96 -8.18
C LEU A 216 3.97 11.35 -7.21
N SER A 217 5.23 11.84 -7.26
CA SER A 217 6.29 11.52 -6.32
C SER A 217 6.94 12.81 -5.80
N LEU A 218 6.87 13.05 -4.50
CA LEU A 218 7.42 14.24 -3.85
C LEU A 218 8.36 13.83 -2.72
N GLN A 219 9.61 14.22 -2.80
CA GLN A 219 10.63 13.96 -1.80
C GLN A 219 11.21 15.29 -1.30
N LEU A 220 10.90 15.65 -0.05
CA LEU A 220 11.30 16.93 0.53
C LEU A 220 12.20 16.71 1.74
N ASN A 221 13.39 17.31 1.71
CA ASN A 221 14.38 17.23 2.79
C ASN A 221 14.63 18.61 3.37
N GLY A 222 14.33 18.77 4.66
CA GLY A 222 14.49 20.02 5.41
C GLY A 222 15.85 20.20 6.06
N SER A 223 16.77 19.23 6.00
CA SER A 223 18.05 19.21 6.72
C SER A 223 18.95 20.43 6.44
N GLY A 224 18.79 21.06 5.30
CA GLY A 224 19.54 22.25 4.90
C GLY A 224 19.18 23.51 5.68
N SER A 225 17.99 23.61 6.29
CA SER A 225 17.51 24.84 6.94
C SER A 225 17.31 24.72 8.44
N LYS A 226 17.85 25.69 9.19
CA LYS A 226 17.57 25.87 10.63
C LYS A 226 16.32 26.73 10.87
N ASN A 227 15.89 27.49 9.89
CA ASN A 227 14.80 28.46 9.96
C ASN A 227 13.50 27.97 9.34
N LEU A 228 13.44 26.69 8.92
CA LEU A 228 12.27 26.14 8.28
C LEU A 228 11.08 26.06 9.25
N GLU A 229 10.03 26.79 8.95
CA GLU A 229 8.76 26.81 9.69
C GLU A 229 7.75 25.83 9.13
N PHE A 230 7.71 25.68 7.80
CA PHE A 230 6.75 24.84 7.08
C PHE A 230 7.40 24.08 5.93
N ILE A 231 7.06 22.80 5.82
CA ILE A 231 7.42 21.95 4.70
C ILE A 231 6.16 21.18 4.26
N ASP A 232 5.55 21.61 3.17
CA ASP A 232 4.32 21.00 2.66
C ASP A 232 4.59 20.38 1.28
N ALA A 233 4.24 19.09 1.08
CA ALA A 233 4.53 18.44 -0.19
C ALA A 233 3.53 18.87 -1.29
N LEU A 234 2.23 18.72 -1.05
CA LEU A 234 1.18 19.27 -1.91
C LEU A 234 0.35 20.26 -1.10
N TYR A 235 0.42 21.54 -1.47
CA TYR A 235 -0.26 22.62 -0.79
C TYR A 235 -1.30 23.29 -1.69
N VAL A 236 -2.55 23.33 -1.24
CA VAL A 236 -3.62 24.08 -1.91
C VAL A 236 -4.08 25.21 -1.01
N GLY A 237 -3.73 26.43 -1.37
CA GLY A 237 -3.98 27.61 -0.54
C GLY A 237 -5.41 28.12 -0.62
N GLN A 238 -5.87 28.73 0.48
CA GLN A 238 -7.09 29.55 0.49
C GLN A 238 -6.86 30.83 -0.31
N GLY A 239 -7.89 31.30 -0.99
CA GLY A 239 -7.92 32.57 -1.69
C GLY A 239 -9.27 33.22 -1.53
N ASP A 240 -9.40 34.46 -2.00
CA ASP A 240 -10.66 35.20 -2.01
C ASP A 240 -11.67 34.58 -2.99
N GLU A 241 -12.58 33.77 -2.46
CA GLU A 241 -13.56 32.98 -3.22
C GLU A 241 -14.50 33.85 -4.08
N SER A 242 -14.74 35.08 -3.68
CA SER A 242 -15.59 35.99 -4.42
C SER A 242 -15.08 36.34 -5.82
N LYS A 243 -13.78 36.16 -6.05
CA LYS A 243 -13.12 36.50 -7.32
C LYS A 243 -13.10 35.37 -8.36
N TYR A 244 -13.36 34.12 -7.94
CA TYR A 244 -13.13 32.96 -8.83
C TYR A 244 -14.40 32.08 -8.91
N LYS A 245 -15.22 32.31 -9.91
CA LYS A 245 -16.55 31.68 -10.06
C LYS A 245 -16.58 30.25 -10.55
N ASN A 246 -15.45 29.58 -10.77
CA ASN A 246 -15.47 28.25 -11.38
C ASN A 246 -15.31 27.12 -10.35
N PRO A 247 -16.31 26.24 -10.17
CA PRO A 247 -16.30 25.14 -9.19
C PRO A 247 -15.52 23.89 -9.64
N ALA A 248 -14.71 23.96 -10.72
CA ALA A 248 -13.98 22.79 -11.19
C ALA A 248 -12.93 22.31 -10.18
N GLU A 249 -12.72 21.02 -10.17
CA GLU A 249 -11.72 20.32 -9.37
C GLU A 249 -10.33 20.98 -9.48
N GLN A 250 -9.71 21.29 -8.35
CA GLN A 250 -8.38 21.92 -8.35
C GLN A 250 -7.25 20.91 -8.44
N ILE A 251 -7.46 19.72 -7.88
CA ILE A 251 -6.49 18.65 -7.86
C ILE A 251 -7.15 17.36 -8.32
N SER A 252 -6.54 16.73 -9.31
CA SER A 252 -6.90 15.40 -9.80
C SER A 252 -5.65 14.56 -9.98
N VAL A 253 -5.51 13.48 -9.22
CA VAL A 253 -4.45 12.49 -9.41
C VAL A 253 -5.11 11.13 -9.56
N SER A 254 -4.95 10.52 -10.74
CA SER A 254 -5.66 9.30 -11.12
C SER A 254 -4.92 8.01 -10.74
N GLY A 255 -3.64 8.07 -10.40
CA GLY A 255 -2.80 6.93 -10.03
C GLY A 255 -2.02 7.19 -8.73
N PRO A 256 -0.92 6.44 -8.50
CA PRO A 256 -0.25 6.44 -7.20
C PRO A 256 0.38 7.77 -6.83
N ILE A 257 0.27 8.11 -5.55
CA ILE A 257 0.94 9.25 -4.92
C ILE A 257 1.96 8.71 -3.92
N ARG A 258 3.19 9.20 -3.99
CA ARG A 258 4.25 8.94 -3.01
C ARG A 258 4.79 10.24 -2.48
N ILE A 259 4.75 10.42 -1.16
CA ILE A 259 5.24 11.63 -0.51
C ILE A 259 6.19 11.23 0.62
N SER A 260 7.39 11.84 0.62
CA SER A 260 8.35 11.72 1.71
C SER A 260 8.78 13.11 2.18
N ILE A 261 8.64 13.39 3.47
CA ILE A 261 9.14 14.59 4.15
C ILE A 261 10.07 14.13 5.25
N GLN A 262 11.28 14.70 5.30
CA GLN A 262 12.27 14.29 6.29
C GLN A 262 13.16 15.43 6.78
N ASP A 263 13.73 15.21 7.98
CA ASP A 263 14.81 16.02 8.55
C ASP A 263 14.49 17.54 8.68
N ALA A 264 13.29 17.86 9.19
CA ALA A 264 12.86 19.24 9.44
C ALA A 264 12.41 19.43 10.92
N PRO A 265 13.31 19.28 11.93
CA PRO A 265 12.95 19.14 13.34
C PRO A 265 12.29 20.37 13.96
N ASN A 266 12.40 21.54 13.34
CA ASN A 266 11.77 22.78 13.79
C ASN A 266 10.50 23.13 13.00
N ALA A 267 10.19 22.39 11.92
CA ALA A 267 9.12 22.72 11.00
C ALA A 267 7.85 21.88 11.26
N ARG A 268 6.72 22.44 10.85
CA ARG A 268 5.53 21.66 10.56
C ARG A 268 5.68 21.00 9.18
N GLY A 269 5.64 19.67 9.14
CA GLY A 269 5.58 18.89 7.90
C GLY A 269 4.15 18.51 7.56
N CYS A 270 3.67 18.79 6.33
CA CYS A 270 2.35 18.37 5.88
C CYS A 270 2.44 17.75 4.48
N ALA A 271 2.04 16.48 4.36
CA ALA A 271 2.08 15.81 3.07
C ALA A 271 1.01 16.35 2.10
N LEU A 272 -0.24 16.41 2.53
CA LEU A 272 -1.37 16.91 1.74
C LEU A 272 -2.08 18.04 2.52
N ALA A 273 -1.76 19.29 2.23
CA ALA A 273 -2.39 20.48 2.82
C ALA A 273 -3.48 21.03 1.88
N LEU A 274 -4.71 20.59 2.06
CA LEU A 274 -5.86 20.88 1.20
C LEU A 274 -6.80 21.90 1.87
N LEU A 275 -6.47 23.17 1.75
CA LEU A 275 -7.07 24.26 2.54
C LEU A 275 -8.09 25.12 1.78
N SER A 276 -8.40 24.83 0.53
CA SER A 276 -9.35 25.58 -0.30
C SER A 276 -10.75 24.94 -0.29
N ASN A 277 -11.81 25.72 -0.52
CA ASN A 277 -13.21 25.30 -0.58
C ASN A 277 -13.59 24.46 -1.81
N ARG A 278 -12.74 23.52 -2.23
CA ARG A 278 -12.95 22.73 -3.45
C ARG A 278 -12.95 21.24 -3.18
N TYR A 279 -13.48 20.49 -4.13
CA TYR A 279 -13.42 19.04 -4.13
C TYR A 279 -12.02 18.57 -4.56
N TYR A 280 -11.52 17.57 -3.88
CA TYR A 280 -10.26 16.91 -4.20
C TYR A 280 -10.53 15.43 -4.43
N SER A 281 -10.03 14.90 -5.55
CA SER A 281 -10.14 13.49 -5.88
C SER A 281 -8.75 12.88 -6.02
N ILE A 282 -8.49 11.84 -5.22
CA ILE A 282 -7.26 11.08 -5.24
C ILE A 282 -7.67 9.63 -5.51
N ALA A 283 -7.49 9.19 -6.76
CA ALA A 283 -8.01 7.89 -7.21
C ALA A 283 -7.03 6.73 -7.00
N GLY A 284 -5.75 7.01 -6.75
CA GLY A 284 -4.71 5.98 -6.61
C GLY A 284 -4.29 5.76 -5.17
N LYS A 285 -3.52 4.68 -4.96
CA LYS A 285 -2.88 4.41 -3.68
C LYS A 285 -1.98 5.57 -3.28
N THR A 286 -2.12 6.04 -2.05
CA THR A 286 -1.36 7.17 -1.51
C THR A 286 -0.46 6.70 -0.36
N ASP A 287 0.85 6.76 -0.57
CA ASP A 287 1.88 6.40 0.39
C ASP A 287 2.55 7.68 0.92
N ILE A 288 2.47 7.93 2.21
CA ILE A 288 3.01 9.11 2.89
C ILE A 288 4.01 8.68 3.95
N SER A 289 5.20 9.28 3.95
CA SER A 289 6.19 9.15 5.02
C SER A 289 6.61 10.52 5.51
N VAL A 290 6.49 10.77 6.82
CA VAL A 290 6.95 12.02 7.44
C VAL A 290 7.81 11.69 8.65
N SER A 291 9.06 12.17 8.65
CA SER A 291 9.99 11.85 9.72
C SER A 291 10.78 13.07 10.23
N LYS A 292 11.08 13.06 11.53
CA LYS A 292 11.92 14.08 12.20
C LYS A 292 11.43 15.50 11.93
N THR A 293 10.13 15.74 12.12
CA THR A 293 9.53 17.09 12.09
C THR A 293 9.03 17.46 13.48
N LYS A 294 8.81 18.77 13.73
CA LYS A 294 8.19 19.23 14.97
C LYS A 294 6.73 18.77 15.04
N THR A 295 5.94 19.04 14.02
CA THR A 295 4.57 18.57 13.89
C THR A 295 4.37 17.99 12.49
N ALA A 296 3.90 16.76 12.40
CA ALA A 296 3.67 16.05 11.16
C ALA A 296 2.16 15.92 10.86
N TYR A 297 1.73 16.26 9.65
CA TYR A 297 0.39 15.98 9.14
C TYR A 297 0.47 15.14 7.87
N GLY A 298 -0.29 14.05 7.82
CA GLY A 298 -0.46 13.29 6.59
C GLY A 298 -1.43 13.99 5.64
N LEU A 299 -2.67 14.12 6.05
CA LEU A 299 -3.70 14.88 5.35
C LEU A 299 -4.23 16.01 6.26
N TYR A 300 -4.19 17.24 5.78
CA TYR A 300 -4.83 18.37 6.44
C TYR A 300 -5.89 18.97 5.51
N ALA A 301 -7.15 18.79 5.85
CA ALA A 301 -8.29 19.17 5.03
C ALA A 301 -9.18 20.21 5.72
N PHE A 302 -9.65 21.21 4.96
CA PHE A 302 -10.72 22.13 5.37
C PHE A 302 -12.04 21.88 4.65
N HIS A 303 -12.05 21.06 3.58
CA HIS A 303 -13.23 20.79 2.78
C HIS A 303 -13.28 19.35 2.33
N ARG A 304 -14.20 19.02 1.41
CA ARG A 304 -14.45 17.65 0.99
C ARG A 304 -13.26 17.03 0.24
N VAL A 305 -12.77 15.89 0.75
CA VAL A 305 -11.66 15.11 0.18
C VAL A 305 -12.09 13.65 0.01
N ASN A 306 -12.08 13.16 -1.22
CA ASN A 306 -12.31 11.76 -1.49
C ASN A 306 -10.97 11.09 -1.80
N VAL A 307 -10.58 10.14 -0.95
CA VAL A 307 -9.47 9.21 -1.21
C VAL A 307 -10.11 7.90 -1.64
N LEU A 308 -10.04 7.60 -2.92
CA LEU A 308 -10.80 6.49 -3.51
C LEU A 308 -10.14 5.13 -3.29
N ASP A 309 -8.84 5.10 -2.95
CA ASP A 309 -8.08 3.88 -2.72
C ASP A 309 -7.41 3.88 -1.33
N GLU A 310 -6.38 3.06 -1.14
CA GLU A 310 -5.67 2.89 0.13
C GLU A 310 -4.78 4.12 0.45
N LEU A 311 -4.90 4.61 1.69
CA LEU A 311 -4.07 5.67 2.25
C LEU A 311 -3.12 5.04 3.28
N THR A 312 -1.84 4.96 2.97
CA THR A 312 -0.81 4.47 3.89
C THR A 312 0.01 5.64 4.41
N MET A 313 0.14 5.76 5.73
CA MET A 313 0.90 6.81 6.39
C MET A 313 1.89 6.21 7.38
N ASP A 314 3.13 6.66 7.33
CA ASP A 314 4.22 6.24 8.23
C ASP A 314 4.90 7.47 8.83
N PHE A 315 4.77 7.65 10.14
CA PHE A 315 5.33 8.78 10.87
C PHE A 315 6.40 8.29 11.85
N ARG A 316 7.60 8.86 11.76
CA ARG A 316 8.75 8.44 12.59
C ARG A 316 9.45 9.61 13.23
N ASP A 317 9.73 9.49 14.52
CA ASP A 317 10.57 10.45 15.28
C ASP A 317 10.07 11.89 15.20
N ASN A 318 8.76 12.11 15.10
CA ASN A 318 8.14 13.43 15.15
C ASN A 318 7.81 13.80 16.60
N THR A 319 7.85 15.11 16.95
CA THR A 319 7.42 15.54 18.30
C THR A 319 5.90 15.39 18.44
N GLU A 320 5.15 15.69 17.40
CA GLU A 320 3.72 15.48 17.28
C GLU A 320 3.40 14.96 15.89
N ALA A 321 2.51 13.97 15.76
CA ALA A 321 2.08 13.45 14.48
C ALA A 321 0.55 13.28 14.43
N ILE A 322 -0.06 13.79 13.37
CA ILE A 322 -1.49 13.67 13.10
C ILE A 322 -1.67 13.07 11.69
N GLY A 323 -2.29 11.90 11.61
CA GLY A 323 -2.51 11.23 10.32
C GLY A 323 -3.48 12.01 9.44
N ILE A 324 -4.74 12.12 9.85
CA ILE A 324 -5.78 12.88 9.17
C ILE A 324 -6.23 14.02 10.09
N ARG A 325 -6.00 15.25 9.69
CA ARG A 325 -6.54 16.44 10.34
C ARG A 325 -7.65 17.03 9.48
N ALA A 326 -8.87 16.98 9.95
CA ALA A 326 -10.02 17.61 9.30
C ALA A 326 -10.56 18.77 10.17
N ALA A 327 -10.78 19.92 9.58
CA ALA A 327 -11.23 21.13 10.28
C ALA A 327 -12.21 21.94 9.41
N SER A 328 -12.96 22.87 10.04
CA SER A 328 -13.80 23.83 9.32
C SER A 328 -14.84 23.17 8.38
N GLU A 329 -15.63 22.26 8.94
CA GLU A 329 -16.68 21.51 8.21
C GLU A 329 -16.12 20.57 7.12
N ALA A 330 -14.83 20.19 7.19
CA ALA A 330 -14.26 19.26 6.25
C ALA A 330 -15.02 17.92 6.25
N ASP A 331 -15.26 17.37 5.06
CA ASP A 331 -15.82 16.03 4.88
C ASP A 331 -14.79 15.15 4.15
N VAL A 332 -14.11 14.31 4.90
CA VAL A 332 -13.04 13.43 4.37
C VAL A 332 -13.59 12.02 4.25
N THR A 333 -13.52 11.45 3.06
CA THR A 333 -13.90 10.06 2.82
C THR A 333 -12.68 9.29 2.32
N ALA A 334 -12.33 8.22 3.03
CA ALA A 334 -11.28 7.28 2.65
C ALA A 334 -11.87 5.87 2.53
N LYS A 335 -11.40 5.07 1.54
CA LYS A 335 -11.75 3.66 1.43
C LYS A 335 -11.04 2.86 2.52
N ALA A 336 -9.71 2.96 2.55
CA ALA A 336 -8.90 2.34 3.58
C ALA A 336 -7.80 3.30 4.06
N ALA A 337 -7.48 3.28 5.35
CA ALA A 337 -6.40 4.06 5.92
C ALA A 337 -5.57 3.17 6.86
N ASN A 338 -4.26 3.10 6.60
CA ASN A 338 -3.27 2.45 7.45
C ASN A 338 -2.29 3.51 7.96
N ILE A 339 -2.40 3.87 9.24
CA ILE A 339 -1.67 4.98 9.84
C ILE A 339 -0.76 4.44 10.94
N GLN A 340 0.54 4.33 10.66
CA GLN A 340 1.55 3.86 11.58
C GLN A 340 2.34 5.05 12.12
N MET A 341 2.53 5.10 13.44
CA MET A 341 3.12 6.25 14.12
C MET A 341 4.12 5.81 15.18
N SER A 342 5.25 6.52 15.26
CA SER A 342 6.21 6.43 16.35
C SER A 342 6.75 7.81 16.70
N GLY A 343 7.11 8.01 17.97
CA GLY A 343 7.64 9.29 18.46
C GLY A 343 6.78 9.83 19.61
N GLY A 344 6.63 11.16 19.67
CA GLY A 344 5.95 11.85 20.75
C GLY A 344 4.43 11.68 20.79
N ILE A 345 3.67 12.76 20.74
CA ILE A 345 2.20 12.72 20.71
C ILE A 345 1.76 12.25 19.35
N THR A 346 0.96 11.17 19.31
CA THR A 346 0.47 10.57 18.06
C THR A 346 -1.05 10.50 18.02
N GLN A 347 -1.65 11.07 16.97
CA GLN A 347 -3.10 11.12 16.75
C GLN A 347 -3.42 10.60 15.33
N ALA A 348 -4.19 9.52 15.21
CA ALA A 348 -4.50 9.00 13.88
C ALA A 348 -5.48 9.92 13.14
N VAL A 349 -6.56 10.34 13.82
CA VAL A 349 -7.58 11.23 13.26
C VAL A 349 -7.88 12.36 14.25
N TYR A 350 -7.77 13.59 13.78
CA TYR A 350 -8.11 14.79 14.55
C TYR A 350 -9.19 15.59 13.83
N LEU A 351 -10.31 15.83 14.50
CA LEU A 351 -11.50 16.46 13.97
C LEU A 351 -11.83 17.73 14.73
N LYS A 352 -12.12 18.82 14.03
CA LYS A 352 -12.45 20.11 14.65
C LYS A 352 -13.47 20.91 13.82
N ASN A 353 -14.33 21.69 14.50
CA ASN A 353 -15.28 22.62 13.89
C ASN A 353 -16.24 21.91 12.91
N ALA A 354 -17.05 21.00 13.42
CA ALA A 354 -18.03 20.21 12.68
C ALA A 354 -17.46 19.38 11.51
N ALA A 355 -16.15 19.09 11.53
CA ALA A 355 -15.53 18.23 10.52
C ALA A 355 -16.02 16.78 10.64
N LYS A 356 -16.06 16.09 9.50
CA LYS A 356 -16.45 14.69 9.41
C LYS A 356 -15.37 13.87 8.71
N VAL A 357 -15.10 12.65 9.22
CA VAL A 357 -14.29 11.63 8.54
C VAL A 357 -15.11 10.36 8.39
N THR A 358 -15.17 9.83 7.19
CA THR A 358 -15.81 8.55 6.87
C THR A 358 -14.78 7.59 6.32
N VAL A 359 -14.64 6.40 6.93
CA VAL A 359 -13.78 5.32 6.44
C VAL A 359 -14.66 4.12 6.09
N THR A 360 -14.66 3.70 4.82
CA THR A 360 -15.64 2.73 4.32
C THR A 360 -15.17 1.28 4.39
N ASP A 361 -13.85 1.01 4.40
CA ASP A 361 -13.30 -0.34 4.43
C ASP A 361 -12.51 -0.64 5.69
N SER A 362 -11.42 0.08 5.96
CA SER A 362 -10.61 -0.17 7.16
C SER A 362 -9.85 1.07 7.62
N LEU A 363 -9.79 1.28 8.93
CA LEU A 363 -8.87 2.19 9.58
C LEU A 363 -8.01 1.38 10.56
N THR A 364 -6.70 1.28 10.29
CA THR A 364 -5.73 0.61 11.17
C THR A 364 -4.74 1.63 11.67
N THR A 365 -4.48 1.66 12.98
CA THR A 365 -3.51 2.58 13.57
C THR A 365 -2.92 2.03 14.86
N ASN A 366 -1.69 2.45 15.16
CA ASN A 366 -1.02 2.28 16.45
C ASN A 366 -0.80 3.61 17.18
N ALA A 367 -1.49 4.69 16.79
CA ALA A 367 -1.41 5.98 17.46
C ALA A 367 -1.86 5.89 18.92
N SER A 368 -1.27 6.68 19.80
CA SER A 368 -1.69 6.77 21.21
C SER A 368 -3.13 7.30 21.36
N GLN A 369 -3.55 8.17 20.44
CA GLN A 369 -4.93 8.64 20.31
C GLN A 369 -5.46 8.25 18.92
N ALA A 370 -6.38 7.32 18.87
CA ALA A 370 -6.97 6.88 17.61
C ALA A 370 -7.83 7.96 16.97
N LEU A 371 -8.55 8.71 17.79
CA LEU A 371 -9.44 9.75 17.34
C LEU A 371 -9.57 10.85 18.39
N VAL A 372 -9.45 12.09 17.96
CA VAL A 372 -9.70 13.30 18.76
C VAL A 372 -10.78 14.12 18.05
N GLY A 373 -11.88 14.41 18.73
CA GLY A 373 -12.99 15.20 18.20
C GLY A 373 -13.25 16.46 19.02
N ILE A 374 -13.43 17.60 18.34
CA ILE A 374 -13.69 18.92 18.94
C ILE A 374 -14.79 19.65 18.14
N ASP A 375 -15.64 20.43 18.83
CA ASP A 375 -16.57 21.36 18.22
C ASP A 375 -17.56 20.71 17.21
N ASN A 376 -18.47 19.85 17.68
CA ASN A 376 -19.48 19.17 16.86
C ASN A 376 -18.93 18.28 15.74
N SER A 377 -17.73 17.76 15.89
CA SER A 377 -17.13 16.86 14.89
C SER A 377 -17.76 15.46 14.89
N ALA A 378 -17.64 14.75 13.77
CA ALA A 378 -18.16 13.40 13.63
C ALA A 378 -17.18 12.47 12.91
N ALA A 379 -17.06 11.21 13.38
CA ALA A 379 -16.37 10.13 12.70
C ALA A 379 -17.34 8.98 12.43
N ASP A 380 -17.36 8.48 11.20
CA ASP A 380 -18.16 7.35 10.77
C ASP A 380 -17.24 6.25 10.23
N ILE A 381 -17.06 5.20 11.01
CA ILE A 381 -16.18 4.07 10.68
C ILE A 381 -17.08 2.89 10.30
N GLN A 382 -17.06 2.51 9.03
CA GLN A 382 -18.08 1.65 8.45
C GLN A 382 -17.73 0.16 8.38
N LYS A 383 -16.46 -0.23 8.44
CA LYS A 383 -16.09 -1.65 8.28
C LYS A 383 -15.11 -2.13 9.34
N ASP A 384 -13.90 -1.64 9.34
CA ASP A 384 -12.85 -2.11 10.23
C ASP A 384 -12.11 -0.94 10.87
N PHE A 385 -12.16 -0.85 12.19
CA PHE A 385 -11.37 0.12 12.93
C PHE A 385 -10.58 -0.63 13.99
N VAL A 386 -9.29 -0.80 13.76
CA VAL A 386 -8.42 -1.58 14.62
C VAL A 386 -7.30 -0.70 15.15
N THR A 387 -7.11 -0.71 16.45
CA THR A 387 -5.91 -0.19 17.10
C THR A 387 -5.13 -1.36 17.68
N LEU A 388 -3.83 -1.39 17.46
CA LEU A 388 -2.95 -2.46 17.94
C LEU A 388 -2.39 -2.18 19.34
N SER A 389 -2.55 -0.97 19.84
CA SER A 389 -2.16 -0.51 21.18
C SER A 389 -3.36 0.08 21.91
N GLN A 390 -3.21 0.36 23.20
CA GLN A 390 -4.20 1.13 23.93
C GLN A 390 -4.35 2.51 23.30
N SER A 391 -5.48 2.76 22.65
CA SER A 391 -5.77 4.04 22.02
C SER A 391 -6.92 4.73 22.72
N GLU A 392 -6.80 6.05 22.84
CA GLU A 392 -7.78 6.90 23.46
C GLU A 392 -8.61 7.63 22.39
N ILE A 393 -9.92 7.71 22.60
CA ILE A 393 -10.78 8.68 21.93
C ILE A 393 -11.03 9.81 22.92
N SER A 394 -10.65 11.03 22.56
CA SER A 394 -10.87 12.22 23.37
C SER A 394 -11.73 13.25 22.65
N ALA A 395 -12.49 14.02 23.42
CA ALA A 395 -13.22 15.16 22.90
C ALA A 395 -13.16 16.35 23.87
N GLU A 396 -12.98 17.53 23.26
CA GLU A 396 -13.11 18.83 23.92
C GLU A 396 -14.40 19.43 23.51
N ASN A 397 -15.41 19.59 23.63
CA ASN A 397 -16.70 19.97 23.09
C ASN A 397 -17.45 18.78 22.49
N ASP A 398 -18.40 19.03 21.60
CA ASP A 398 -19.27 17.99 21.09
C ASP A 398 -18.58 17.14 20.03
N ALA A 399 -18.41 15.85 20.30
CA ALA A 399 -17.97 14.86 19.30
C ALA A 399 -18.99 13.73 19.19
N ARG A 400 -19.24 13.29 17.96
CA ARG A 400 -20.13 12.16 17.66
C ARG A 400 -19.33 11.06 16.96
N ILE A 401 -19.40 9.86 17.49
CA ILE A 401 -18.66 8.72 17.00
C ILE A 401 -19.64 7.60 16.67
N TYR A 402 -19.63 7.22 15.39
CA TYR A 402 -20.45 6.14 14.86
C TYR A 402 -19.56 4.98 14.48
N ILE A 403 -19.65 3.88 15.21
CA ILE A 403 -19.02 2.62 14.83
C ILE A 403 -20.08 1.79 14.09
N ASN A 404 -20.18 2.05 12.79
CA ASN A 404 -21.24 1.51 11.95
C ASN A 404 -20.72 0.50 10.94
N SER A 405 -21.33 -0.70 10.90
CA SER A 405 -21.11 -1.64 9.81
C SER A 405 -22.24 -1.52 8.77
N THR A 406 -22.05 -0.76 7.71
CA THR A 406 -23.03 -0.64 6.62
C THR A 406 -22.95 -1.75 5.58
N LYS A 407 -21.87 -2.56 5.61
CA LYS A 407 -21.62 -3.70 4.71
C LYS A 407 -21.34 -4.96 5.53
N LYS A 408 -21.37 -6.12 4.90
CA LYS A 408 -20.94 -7.37 5.55
C LYS A 408 -19.48 -7.23 5.94
N GLY A 409 -19.18 -7.23 7.23
CA GLY A 409 -17.81 -7.12 7.73
C GLY A 409 -17.79 -6.79 9.21
N LEU A 410 -16.64 -7.03 9.84
CA LEU A 410 -16.36 -6.70 11.22
C LEU A 410 -15.99 -5.23 11.31
N VAL A 411 -16.62 -4.49 12.21
CA VAL A 411 -16.19 -3.15 12.61
C VAL A 411 -15.82 -3.19 14.07
N GLN A 412 -14.57 -2.87 14.38
CA GLN A 412 -14.07 -3.00 15.73
C GLN A 412 -13.23 -1.78 16.09
N PHE A 413 -13.53 -1.21 17.26
CA PHE A 413 -12.68 -0.23 17.92
C PHE A 413 -12.14 -0.83 19.22
N SER A 414 -10.85 -0.73 19.46
CA SER A 414 -10.20 -1.12 20.70
C SER A 414 -9.55 0.10 21.34
N GLY A 415 -10.06 0.51 22.49
CA GLY A 415 -9.56 1.69 23.18
C GLY A 415 -10.52 2.23 24.22
N ASN A 416 -10.15 3.34 24.82
CA ASN A 416 -10.95 4.06 25.83
C ASN A 416 -11.39 5.43 25.30
N THR A 417 -12.36 6.02 26.00
CA THR A 417 -12.86 7.36 25.71
C THR A 417 -12.61 8.28 26.92
N ARG A 418 -12.22 9.53 26.64
CA ARG A 418 -11.97 10.53 27.67
C ARG A 418 -12.60 11.87 27.26
N ILE A 419 -13.34 12.45 28.22
CA ILE A 419 -13.89 13.80 28.07
C ILE A 419 -12.98 14.74 28.84
N SER A 420 -12.53 15.81 28.17
CA SER A 420 -11.80 16.90 28.83
C SER A 420 -12.71 18.15 28.86
N ASP A 421 -12.62 18.89 29.96
CA ASP A 421 -13.43 20.09 30.23
C ASP A 421 -14.94 19.86 30.05
N ASN A 422 -15.64 20.64 29.26
CA ASN A 422 -17.08 20.53 29.01
C ASN A 422 -17.39 19.76 27.74
N GLY A 423 -16.49 18.88 27.30
CA GLY A 423 -16.68 18.09 26.08
C GLY A 423 -17.81 17.07 26.19
N THR A 424 -18.35 16.67 25.05
CA THR A 424 -19.34 15.60 24.93
C THR A 424 -18.88 14.56 23.94
N ILE A 425 -19.05 13.29 24.27
CA ILE A 425 -18.83 12.16 23.36
C ILE A 425 -20.11 11.34 23.28
N ALA A 426 -20.77 11.35 22.14
CA ALA A 426 -21.84 10.42 21.83
C ALA A 426 -21.24 9.24 21.05
N MET A 427 -21.37 8.02 21.57
CA MET A 427 -20.91 6.79 20.91
C MET A 427 -22.09 5.89 20.56
N HIS A 428 -22.17 5.54 19.28
CA HIS A 428 -23.17 4.64 18.73
C HIS A 428 -22.49 3.42 18.14
N VAL A 429 -22.68 2.26 18.75
CA VAL A 429 -22.11 0.99 18.30
C VAL A 429 -23.15 0.24 17.48
N GLY A 430 -22.90 0.08 16.19
CA GLY A 430 -23.85 -0.51 15.23
C GLY A 430 -24.84 0.49 14.64
N SER A 431 -25.52 0.09 13.56
CA SER A 431 -26.40 0.98 12.76
C SER A 431 -27.89 0.61 12.79
N GLY A 432 -28.30 -0.23 13.74
CA GLY A 432 -29.72 -0.63 13.87
C GLY A 432 -30.21 -1.69 12.87
N THR A 433 -29.38 -2.23 12.00
CA THR A 433 -29.73 -3.35 11.11
C THR A 433 -29.00 -4.63 11.50
N ALA A 434 -29.74 -5.70 11.58
CA ALA A 434 -29.40 -6.94 12.26
C ALA A 434 -28.23 -7.80 11.71
N ASP A 435 -27.66 -7.47 10.56
CA ASP A 435 -26.63 -8.29 9.90
C ASP A 435 -25.21 -7.75 10.11
N LYS A 436 -24.99 -6.93 11.11
CA LYS A 436 -23.77 -6.15 11.23
C LYS A 436 -23.11 -6.32 12.58
N ASN A 437 -21.85 -6.77 12.56
CA ASN A 437 -21.03 -6.95 13.73
C ASN A 437 -20.20 -5.69 13.99
N ALA A 438 -20.67 -4.81 14.83
CA ALA A 438 -19.93 -3.67 15.32
C ALA A 438 -19.48 -3.95 16.77
N TYR A 439 -18.19 -3.70 17.06
CA TYR A 439 -17.58 -4.02 18.34
C TYR A 439 -16.88 -2.80 18.92
N TRP A 440 -17.11 -2.54 20.19
CA TRP A 440 -16.24 -1.68 20.98
C TRP A 440 -15.52 -2.53 22.04
N ASN A 441 -14.21 -2.69 21.87
CA ASN A 441 -13.35 -3.34 22.84
C ASN A 441 -12.87 -2.29 23.86
N ILE A 442 -13.44 -2.28 25.01
CA ILE A 442 -13.18 -1.31 26.08
C ILE A 442 -11.94 -1.79 26.83
N THR A 443 -10.84 -1.07 26.69
CA THR A 443 -9.53 -1.47 27.21
C THR A 443 -9.16 -0.78 28.52
N ASP A 444 -9.81 0.36 28.83
CA ASP A 444 -9.57 1.14 30.05
C ASP A 444 -10.81 1.93 30.42
N ARG A 445 -10.75 2.67 31.54
CA ARG A 445 -11.84 3.56 31.99
C ARG A 445 -12.25 4.50 30.87
N SER A 446 -13.55 4.59 30.64
CA SER A 446 -14.11 5.37 29.55
C SER A 446 -15.20 6.31 30.04
N GLN A 447 -15.22 7.53 29.51
CA GLN A 447 -16.21 8.58 29.81
C GLN A 447 -16.95 8.96 28.53
N LEU A 448 -18.27 9.01 28.60
CA LEU A 448 -19.17 9.37 27.50
C LEU A 448 -20.29 10.30 28.02
N THR A 449 -20.92 11.01 27.10
CA THR A 449 -22.17 11.70 27.36
C THR A 449 -23.38 10.92 26.84
N GLU A 450 -23.20 10.08 25.83
CA GLU A 450 -24.23 9.24 25.25
C GLU A 450 -23.64 7.90 24.81
N LEU A 451 -24.37 6.81 25.04
CA LEU A 451 -24.00 5.48 24.57
C LEU A 451 -25.22 4.74 24.04
N SER A 452 -25.15 4.22 22.85
CA SER A 452 -26.12 3.28 22.31
C SER A 452 -25.45 2.08 21.65
N ALA A 453 -26.04 0.89 21.81
CA ALA A 453 -25.61 -0.32 21.14
C ALA A 453 -26.78 -0.92 20.35
N ALA A 454 -26.65 -0.97 19.03
CA ALA A 454 -27.67 -1.48 18.12
C ALA A 454 -27.79 -3.03 18.21
N PRO A 455 -28.87 -3.63 17.67
CA PRO A 455 -28.99 -5.08 17.56
C PRO A 455 -27.79 -5.69 16.83
N GLY A 456 -27.15 -6.71 17.44
CA GLY A 456 -25.95 -7.36 16.91
C GLY A 456 -24.63 -6.65 17.20
N ALA A 457 -24.65 -5.44 17.73
CA ALA A 457 -23.44 -4.77 18.21
C ALA A 457 -22.93 -5.37 19.53
N SER A 458 -21.65 -5.20 19.85
CA SER A 458 -21.06 -5.74 21.07
C SER A 458 -20.20 -4.72 21.81
N LEU A 459 -20.41 -4.65 23.11
CA LEU A 459 -19.56 -3.94 24.08
C LEU A 459 -18.69 -4.98 24.79
N ASN A 460 -17.42 -5.00 24.49
CA ASN A 460 -16.47 -6.00 24.98
C ASN A 460 -15.60 -5.38 26.06
N PHE A 461 -15.78 -5.75 27.29
CA PHE A 461 -14.96 -5.29 28.42
C PHE A 461 -13.70 -6.15 28.51
N LEU A 462 -12.57 -5.59 28.09
CA LEU A 462 -11.24 -6.22 28.16
C LEU A 462 -10.63 -5.92 29.54
N LEU A 463 -10.91 -6.79 30.50
CA LEU A 463 -10.50 -6.59 31.87
C LEU A 463 -9.03 -6.92 32.08
N THR A 464 -8.30 -6.05 32.78
CA THR A 464 -6.95 -6.30 33.25
C THR A 464 -6.89 -6.14 34.78
N PRO A 465 -5.91 -6.78 35.46
CA PRO A 465 -5.70 -6.53 36.88
C PRO A 465 -5.49 -5.05 37.20
N ALA A 466 -4.78 -4.33 36.33
CA ALA A 466 -4.54 -2.89 36.48
C ALA A 466 -5.83 -2.08 36.41
N LEU A 467 -6.68 -2.34 35.39
CA LEU A 467 -7.99 -1.68 35.24
C LEU A 467 -8.87 -1.94 36.49
N LEU A 468 -9.00 -3.21 36.90
CA LEU A 468 -9.83 -3.55 38.06
C LEU A 468 -9.34 -2.92 39.36
N SER A 469 -8.01 -2.83 39.55
CA SER A 469 -7.44 -2.18 40.76
C SER A 469 -7.48 -0.67 40.74
N SER A 470 -7.67 -0.06 39.56
CA SER A 470 -7.75 1.39 39.38
C SER A 470 -9.14 1.97 39.59
N LEU A 471 -10.17 1.11 39.64
CA LEU A 471 -11.58 1.53 39.84
C LEU A 471 -11.83 1.82 41.30
N ASP A 472 -12.36 3.00 41.60
CA ASP A 472 -12.87 3.34 42.91
C ASP A 472 -14.13 2.51 43.24
N PRO A 473 -14.48 2.32 44.55
CA PRO A 473 -15.62 1.48 44.96
C PRO A 473 -16.95 1.82 44.28
N ASP A 474 -17.15 3.05 43.79
CA ASP A 474 -18.39 3.48 43.15
C ASP A 474 -18.22 3.78 41.63
N GLU A 475 -17.05 3.57 41.10
CA GLU A 475 -16.77 3.74 39.66
C GLU A 475 -17.13 2.52 38.81
N ALA A 476 -17.53 2.76 37.58
CA ALA A 476 -17.68 1.74 36.54
C ALA A 476 -16.63 1.91 35.43
N VAL A 477 -16.36 0.83 34.72
CA VAL A 477 -15.45 0.87 33.56
C VAL A 477 -15.90 1.91 32.54
N VAL A 478 -17.21 2.02 32.29
CA VAL A 478 -17.80 3.06 31.43
C VAL A 478 -18.72 3.96 32.24
N SER A 479 -18.44 5.25 32.23
CA SER A 479 -19.25 6.31 32.87
C SER A 479 -19.93 7.15 31.80
N VAL A 480 -21.27 7.21 31.83
CA VAL A 480 -22.09 8.01 30.90
C VAL A 480 -22.78 9.12 31.68
N LYS A 481 -22.38 10.38 31.45
CA LYS A 481 -22.81 11.56 32.20
C LYS A 481 -23.79 12.48 31.43
N GLY A 482 -24.44 11.98 30.39
CA GLY A 482 -25.36 12.75 29.57
C GLY A 482 -26.80 12.82 30.12
N SER A 483 -27.67 13.51 29.38
CA SER A 483 -29.09 13.68 29.71
C SER A 483 -29.96 12.51 29.24
N SER A 484 -29.46 11.64 28.37
CA SER A 484 -30.16 10.46 27.86
C SER A 484 -29.72 9.19 28.60
N PRO A 485 -30.62 8.18 28.79
CA PRO A 485 -30.21 6.87 29.26
C PRO A 485 -29.30 6.16 28.25
N VAL A 486 -28.47 5.24 28.71
CA VAL A 486 -27.77 4.29 27.84
C VAL A 486 -28.81 3.41 27.16
N LEU A 487 -28.73 3.27 25.84
CA LEU A 487 -29.68 2.46 25.08
C LEU A 487 -29.03 1.15 24.63
N LEU A 488 -29.58 0.03 25.07
CA LEU A 488 -29.20 -1.33 24.68
C LEU A 488 -30.39 -2.02 24.01
N HIS A 489 -30.12 -2.97 23.11
CA HIS A 489 -31.16 -3.75 22.46
C HIS A 489 -31.22 -5.17 23.02
N SER A 490 -32.45 -5.66 23.24
CA SER A 490 -32.73 -7.02 23.72
C SER A 490 -33.93 -7.62 22.96
N ASP A 491 -33.67 -8.10 21.73
CA ASP A 491 -34.64 -8.79 20.90
C ASP A 491 -34.26 -10.25 20.70
N ALA A 492 -35.24 -11.15 20.56
CA ALA A 492 -35.02 -12.56 20.30
C ALA A 492 -34.20 -12.77 19.03
N GLY A 493 -32.94 -13.17 19.23
CA GLY A 493 -31.99 -13.48 18.15
C GLY A 493 -31.18 -12.30 17.58
N LYS A 494 -31.41 -11.07 18.05
CA LYS A 494 -30.74 -9.87 17.52
C LYS A 494 -30.37 -8.83 18.59
N SER A 495 -30.10 -9.25 19.80
CA SER A 495 -29.74 -8.36 20.91
C SER A 495 -28.35 -7.75 20.73
N SER A 496 -28.14 -6.56 21.27
CA SER A 496 -26.77 -6.08 21.56
C SER A 496 -26.10 -7.03 22.55
N CYS A 497 -24.79 -7.11 22.49
CA CYS A 497 -24.02 -8.06 23.28
C CYS A 497 -23.13 -7.33 24.28
N ILE A 498 -23.03 -7.88 25.47
CA ILE A 498 -22.09 -7.47 26.51
C ILE A 498 -21.21 -8.68 26.82
N THR A 499 -19.91 -8.55 26.60
CA THR A 499 -18.96 -9.61 26.85
C THR A 499 -17.90 -9.14 27.82
N LEU A 500 -17.44 -10.05 28.65
CA LEU A 500 -16.30 -9.87 29.54
C LEU A 500 -15.17 -10.77 29.10
N SER A 501 -13.99 -10.20 28.98
CA SER A 501 -12.76 -10.93 28.69
C SER A 501 -11.65 -10.41 29.58
N GLY A 502 -10.73 -11.26 29.93
CA GLY A 502 -9.55 -10.87 30.68
C GLY A 502 -8.69 -12.05 31.04
N THR A 503 -7.42 -11.76 31.31
CA THR A 503 -6.41 -12.74 31.68
C THR A 503 -5.74 -12.35 32.99
N ALA A 504 -5.28 -13.33 33.72
CA ALA A 504 -4.64 -13.16 35.05
C ALA A 504 -5.52 -12.39 36.06
N LEU A 505 -6.85 -12.49 35.93
CA LEU A 505 -7.80 -11.84 36.81
C LEU A 505 -7.89 -12.60 38.13
N ASN A 506 -7.65 -11.95 39.25
CA ASN A 506 -7.78 -12.53 40.58
C ASN A 506 -9.24 -12.47 41.10
N LEU A 507 -10.22 -12.77 40.24
CA LEU A 507 -11.64 -12.77 40.57
C LEU A 507 -12.06 -14.03 41.28
N LYS A 508 -13.02 -13.91 42.19
CA LYS A 508 -13.65 -15.01 42.93
C LYS A 508 -15.14 -15.06 42.64
N ALA A 509 -15.75 -16.22 42.86
CA ALA A 509 -17.21 -16.32 42.81
C ALA A 509 -17.82 -15.36 43.84
N GLY A 510 -18.79 -14.57 43.42
CA GLY A 510 -19.41 -13.49 44.16
C GLY A 510 -18.88 -12.09 43.90
N ASP A 511 -17.68 -11.95 43.30
CA ASP A 511 -17.15 -10.62 42.94
C ASP A 511 -18.07 -9.91 41.94
N GLU A 512 -18.19 -8.58 42.10
CA GLU A 512 -19.00 -7.72 41.24
C GLU A 512 -18.08 -6.77 40.45
N ILE A 513 -18.22 -6.78 39.14
CA ILE A 513 -17.54 -5.83 38.23
C ILE A 513 -18.57 -4.81 37.77
N ARG A 514 -18.32 -3.53 38.03
CA ARG A 514 -19.17 -2.44 37.57
C ARG A 514 -18.81 -2.10 36.13
N LEU A 515 -19.74 -2.37 35.20
CA LEU A 515 -19.51 -2.24 33.76
C LEU A 515 -19.88 -0.86 33.26
N ILE A 516 -21.11 -0.41 33.49
CA ILE A 516 -21.65 0.85 33.01
C ILE A 516 -22.34 1.57 34.16
N ASN A 517 -22.00 2.84 34.35
CA ASN A 517 -22.73 3.76 35.23
C ASN A 517 -23.29 4.90 34.37
N SER A 518 -24.61 5.10 34.38
CA SER A 518 -25.29 6.12 33.60
C SER A 518 -26.09 7.06 34.49
N SER A 519 -25.83 8.38 34.44
CA SER A 519 -26.57 9.38 35.19
C SER A 519 -28.11 9.31 35.01
N ASN A 520 -28.56 8.87 33.85
CA ASN A 520 -29.96 8.80 33.48
C ASN A 520 -30.51 7.38 33.31
N GLY A 521 -29.76 6.39 33.83
CA GLY A 521 -30.16 4.98 33.78
C GLY A 521 -29.83 4.31 32.46
N ILE A 522 -30.25 3.06 32.35
CA ILE A 522 -30.04 2.19 31.19
C ILE A 522 -31.41 1.73 30.70
N ALA A 523 -31.65 1.78 29.40
CA ALA A 523 -32.89 1.41 28.76
C ALA A 523 -32.70 0.28 27.74
N LEU A 524 -33.75 -0.54 27.53
CA LEU A 524 -33.80 -1.57 26.50
C LEU A 524 -34.73 -1.17 25.36
N ASN A 525 -34.27 -1.30 24.12
CA ASN A 525 -35.00 -1.12 22.88
C ASN A 525 -35.45 0.31 22.55
N ASP A 526 -35.90 1.07 23.54
CA ASP A 526 -36.21 2.48 23.42
C ASP A 526 -35.84 3.25 24.69
N LEU A 527 -35.67 4.56 24.58
CA LEU A 527 -35.21 5.42 25.67
C LEU A 527 -36.20 5.55 26.83
N THR A 528 -37.42 5.05 26.71
CA THR A 528 -38.46 5.10 27.74
C THR A 528 -38.48 3.84 28.61
N ASN A 529 -37.97 2.74 28.11
CA ASN A 529 -37.95 1.43 28.81
C ASN A 529 -36.72 1.30 29.72
N ARG A 530 -36.69 2.07 30.81
CA ARG A 530 -35.58 2.05 31.78
C ARG A 530 -35.66 0.81 32.68
N LEU A 531 -34.47 0.29 32.95
CA LEU A 531 -34.29 -0.89 33.78
C LEU A 531 -34.30 -0.53 35.28
N ALA A 532 -35.10 -1.23 36.08
CA ALA A 532 -35.11 -1.11 37.56
C ALA A 532 -33.93 -1.83 38.19
N ALA A 533 -33.60 -1.44 39.43
CA ALA A 533 -32.63 -2.16 40.25
C ALA A 533 -33.01 -3.64 40.40
N GLY A 534 -32.05 -4.54 40.32
CA GLY A 534 -32.26 -5.99 40.39
C GLY A 534 -32.69 -6.66 39.09
N THR A 535 -32.99 -5.90 38.02
CA THR A 535 -33.32 -6.48 36.71
C THR A 535 -32.15 -7.27 36.14
N SER A 536 -32.38 -8.55 35.80
CA SER A 536 -31.41 -9.38 35.07
C SER A 536 -31.45 -9.01 33.59
N VAL A 537 -30.27 -8.88 32.98
CA VAL A 537 -30.09 -8.68 31.54
C VAL A 537 -29.13 -9.72 30.96
N SER A 538 -29.17 -10.92 31.50
CA SER A 538 -28.28 -12.02 31.12
C SER A 538 -28.50 -12.49 29.68
N GLU A 539 -29.61 -12.13 29.03
CA GLU A 539 -29.88 -12.32 27.61
C GLU A 539 -28.92 -11.52 26.69
N LEU A 540 -28.31 -10.44 27.20
CA LEU A 540 -27.29 -9.66 26.47
C LEU A 540 -25.92 -10.32 26.48
N LYS A 541 -25.69 -11.34 27.30
CA LYS A 541 -24.40 -12.06 27.35
C LYS A 541 -24.16 -12.80 26.03
N ARG A 542 -22.92 -12.75 25.56
CA ARG A 542 -22.44 -13.58 24.44
C ARG A 542 -21.00 -13.94 24.69
N ASP A 543 -20.58 -15.09 24.15
CA ASP A 543 -19.17 -15.39 23.99
C ASP A 543 -18.64 -14.63 22.81
N LEU A 544 -17.67 -13.80 23.05
CA LEU A 544 -16.81 -13.29 21.98
C LEU A 544 -15.45 -13.93 22.11
N ASN A 545 -14.90 -14.32 20.98
CA ASN A 545 -13.56 -14.87 20.91
C ASN A 545 -12.56 -13.73 21.10
N VAL A 546 -12.53 -13.14 22.30
CA VAL A 546 -11.60 -12.07 22.64
C VAL A 546 -10.30 -12.70 23.10
N GLU A 547 -9.22 -12.28 22.45
CA GLU A 547 -7.89 -12.79 22.69
C GLU A 547 -6.97 -11.61 23.03
N SER A 548 -6.09 -11.79 24.01
CA SER A 548 -5.04 -10.83 24.33
C SER A 548 -3.69 -11.34 23.86
N ILE A 549 -2.86 -10.43 23.31
CA ILE A 549 -1.53 -10.77 22.81
C ILE A 549 -0.61 -11.02 24.03
N LYS A 550 0.01 -12.20 24.08
CA LYS A 550 0.95 -12.61 25.12
C LYS A 550 2.40 -12.63 24.60
N SER A 551 2.54 -13.02 23.36
CA SER A 551 3.78 -12.94 22.59
C SER A 551 3.46 -12.76 21.11
N LEU A 552 4.46 -12.55 20.27
CA LEU A 552 4.25 -12.51 18.81
C LEU A 552 3.53 -13.76 18.28
N ALA A 553 3.83 -14.94 18.84
CA ALA A 553 3.24 -16.20 18.40
C ALA A 553 1.99 -16.60 19.16
N ARG A 554 1.72 -16.00 20.32
CA ARG A 554 0.77 -16.50 21.29
C ARG A 554 -0.25 -15.47 21.70
N VAL A 555 -1.51 -15.87 21.69
CA VAL A 555 -2.60 -15.14 22.30
C VAL A 555 -3.19 -15.97 23.44
N GLU A 556 -3.71 -15.30 24.43
CA GLU A 556 -4.37 -15.90 25.57
C GLU A 556 -5.87 -15.66 25.45
N LYS A 557 -6.64 -16.74 25.50
CA LYS A 557 -8.11 -16.64 25.57
C LYS A 557 -8.53 -16.18 26.93
N SER A 558 -9.62 -15.44 26.97
CA SER A 558 -10.27 -15.00 28.20
C SER A 558 -10.46 -16.13 29.23
N GLU A 559 -10.23 -15.81 30.50
CA GLU A 559 -10.59 -16.65 31.61
C GLU A 559 -12.10 -16.70 31.82
N LEU A 560 -12.84 -15.73 31.26
CA LEU A 560 -14.28 -15.57 31.42
C LEU A 560 -15.01 -15.94 30.14
N THR A 561 -16.05 -16.76 30.27
CA THR A 561 -17.06 -17.05 29.25
C THR A 561 -18.42 -16.54 29.71
N GLN A 562 -19.42 -16.50 28.84
CA GLN A 562 -20.77 -16.07 29.19
C GLN A 562 -21.39 -16.85 30.37
N ASP A 563 -20.92 -18.09 30.62
CA ASP A 563 -21.41 -18.94 31.74
C ASP A 563 -20.78 -18.58 33.08
N ASP A 564 -19.70 -17.83 33.09
CA ASP A 564 -18.91 -17.54 34.28
C ASP A 564 -19.36 -16.29 35.04
N TYR A 565 -20.34 -15.54 34.52
CA TYR A 565 -20.92 -14.36 35.14
C TYR A 565 -22.40 -14.16 34.80
N ASP A 566 -23.12 -13.40 35.62
CA ASP A 566 -24.46 -12.89 35.34
C ASP A 566 -24.45 -11.37 35.23
N LEU A 567 -25.25 -10.83 34.31
CA LEU A 567 -25.45 -9.39 34.13
C LEU A 567 -26.75 -8.96 34.82
N SER A 568 -26.66 -7.92 35.64
CA SER A 568 -27.85 -7.36 36.29
C SER A 568 -27.66 -5.89 36.63
N MET A 569 -28.74 -5.19 36.83
CA MET A 569 -28.75 -3.84 37.36
C MET A 569 -28.52 -3.84 38.86
N LYS A 570 -27.43 -3.24 39.34
CA LYS A 570 -27.20 -3.04 40.79
C LYS A 570 -28.09 -1.93 41.32
N THR A 571 -28.19 -0.86 40.61
CA THR A 571 -29.09 0.28 40.78
C THR A 571 -29.74 0.61 39.46
N GLU A 572 -30.70 1.52 39.38
CA GLU A 572 -31.26 2.01 38.10
C GLU A 572 -30.23 2.62 37.17
N GLN A 573 -29.08 3.02 37.71
CA GLN A 573 -27.99 3.68 37.01
C GLN A 573 -26.80 2.76 36.70
N MET A 574 -26.68 1.60 37.39
CA MET A 574 -25.49 0.79 37.36
C MET A 574 -25.70 -0.62 36.87
N LEU A 575 -25.08 -0.96 35.77
CA LEU A 575 -24.98 -2.32 35.24
C LEU A 575 -23.71 -3.02 35.79
N ILE A 576 -23.90 -4.21 36.35
CA ILE A 576 -22.80 -5.03 36.90
C ILE A 576 -22.74 -6.41 36.23
N ALA A 577 -21.56 -6.99 36.28
CA ALA A 577 -21.36 -8.44 36.12
C ALA A 577 -21.00 -9.07 37.45
N LYS A 578 -21.77 -10.08 37.86
CA LYS A 578 -21.50 -10.88 39.06
C LYS A 578 -20.85 -12.20 38.69
N ILE A 579 -19.64 -12.44 39.15
CA ILE A 579 -18.86 -13.64 38.83
C ILE A 579 -19.45 -14.88 39.50
N LYS A 580 -19.71 -15.95 38.76
CA LYS A 580 -20.14 -17.27 39.21
C LYS A 580 -19.01 -18.26 39.30
N ASN A 581 -18.22 -18.36 38.23
CA ASN A 581 -17.15 -19.34 38.10
C ASN A 581 -15.90 -18.68 37.53
N ARG A 582 -14.76 -19.32 37.72
CA ARG A 582 -13.47 -18.93 37.08
C ARG A 582 -12.86 -20.13 36.36
N ARG A 583 -12.40 -19.92 35.15
CA ARG A 583 -11.63 -20.90 34.38
C ARG A 583 -10.22 -20.38 34.12
N PRO A 584 -9.17 -21.25 34.17
CA PRO A 584 -7.84 -20.80 33.77
C PRO A 584 -7.82 -20.44 32.28
N SER A 585 -7.08 -19.42 31.93
CA SER A 585 -6.87 -19.02 30.52
C SER A 585 -6.17 -20.13 29.73
N LYS A 586 -6.43 -20.18 28.43
CA LYS A 586 -5.79 -21.11 27.50
C LYS A 586 -5.03 -20.34 26.43
N ASP A 587 -3.77 -20.71 26.28
CA ASP A 587 -2.93 -20.20 25.20
C ASP A 587 -3.41 -20.73 23.84
N LYS A 588 -3.40 -19.87 22.83
CA LYS A 588 -3.71 -20.16 21.43
C LYS A 588 -2.67 -19.51 20.53
N VAL A 589 -2.54 -20.01 19.29
CA VAL A 589 -1.73 -19.36 18.25
C VAL A 589 -2.30 -18.00 17.93
N ASN A 590 -1.43 -17.01 17.79
CA ASN A 590 -1.78 -15.70 17.25
C ASN A 590 -2.10 -15.83 15.76
N ASP A 591 -3.36 -15.65 15.38
CA ASP A 591 -3.81 -15.78 13.98
C ASP A 591 -3.12 -14.78 13.03
N GLN A 592 -2.57 -13.68 13.52
CA GLN A 592 -1.74 -12.78 12.71
C GLN A 592 -0.48 -13.48 12.18
N THR A 593 0.04 -14.51 12.87
CA THR A 593 1.20 -15.28 12.39
C THR A 593 0.91 -16.13 11.14
N ASN A 594 -0.36 -16.27 10.75
CA ASN A 594 -0.74 -17.01 9.55
C ASN A 594 -0.09 -16.41 8.27
N VAL A 595 0.13 -15.09 8.23
CA VAL A 595 0.82 -14.43 7.09
C VAL A 595 2.23 -15.01 6.85
N LEU A 596 2.87 -15.55 7.88
CA LEU A 596 4.19 -16.19 7.76
C LEU A 596 4.08 -17.52 7.01
N MET A 597 2.98 -18.26 7.20
CA MET A 597 2.71 -19.49 6.43
C MET A 597 2.38 -19.16 4.98
N LEU A 598 1.63 -18.07 4.74
CA LEU A 598 1.31 -17.58 3.39
C LEU A 598 2.57 -17.17 2.62
N SER A 599 3.55 -16.55 3.28
CA SER A 599 4.87 -16.26 2.71
C SER A 599 5.59 -17.54 2.23
N SER A 600 5.50 -18.63 2.99
CA SER A 600 6.05 -19.93 2.58
C SER A 600 5.31 -20.50 1.36
N LEU A 601 3.98 -20.40 1.31
CA LEU A 601 3.17 -20.87 0.18
C LEU A 601 3.40 -20.05 -1.10
N SER A 602 3.64 -18.74 -1.01
CA SER A 602 4.01 -17.92 -2.16
C SER A 602 5.28 -18.46 -2.85
N SER A 603 6.26 -18.93 -2.07
CA SER A 603 7.45 -19.54 -2.66
C SER A 603 7.13 -20.83 -3.43
N ALA A 604 6.16 -21.64 -2.95
CA ALA A 604 5.70 -22.82 -3.67
C ALA A 604 4.98 -22.45 -4.98
N ALA A 605 4.11 -21.43 -4.95
CA ALA A 605 3.39 -20.95 -6.13
C ALA A 605 4.36 -20.42 -7.21
N ALA A 606 5.46 -19.77 -6.81
CA ALA A 606 6.52 -19.34 -7.73
C ALA A 606 7.23 -20.55 -8.39
N LEU A 607 7.50 -21.62 -7.65
CA LEU A 607 8.07 -22.86 -8.21
C LEU A 607 7.09 -23.58 -9.13
N PHE A 608 5.77 -23.59 -8.79
CA PHE A 608 4.72 -24.14 -9.66
C PHE A 608 4.66 -23.40 -11.01
N ALA A 609 4.80 -22.08 -11.00
CA ALA A 609 4.84 -21.30 -12.23
C ALA A 609 6.09 -21.60 -13.09
N ALA A 610 7.22 -21.90 -12.45
CA ALA A 610 8.44 -22.33 -13.13
C ALA A 610 8.28 -23.70 -13.80
N ASP A 611 7.68 -24.68 -13.10
CA ASP A 611 7.37 -26.00 -13.64
C ASP A 611 6.48 -25.94 -14.86
N GLU A 612 5.39 -25.18 -14.76
CA GLU A 612 4.47 -25.00 -15.86
C GLU A 612 5.14 -24.33 -17.07
N LEU A 613 6.04 -23.34 -16.84
CA LEU A 613 6.80 -22.72 -17.92
C LEU A 613 7.70 -23.74 -18.61
N LEU A 614 8.37 -24.61 -17.84
CA LEU A 614 9.23 -25.67 -18.38
C LEU A 614 8.41 -26.68 -19.20
N ILE A 615 7.31 -27.17 -18.63
CA ILE A 615 6.43 -28.14 -19.32
C ILE A 615 5.80 -27.52 -20.58
N ASP A 616 5.31 -26.30 -20.50
CA ASP A 616 4.74 -25.62 -21.65
C ASP A 616 5.77 -25.41 -22.76
N SER A 617 7.00 -25.09 -22.40
CA SER A 617 8.10 -24.89 -23.35
C SER A 617 8.61 -26.20 -23.97
N THR A 618 8.49 -27.34 -23.27
CA THR A 618 8.97 -28.66 -23.73
C THR A 618 7.88 -29.51 -24.36
N LEU A 619 6.68 -29.60 -23.75
CA LEU A 619 5.54 -30.41 -24.26
C LEU A 619 4.79 -29.77 -25.42
N LYS A 620 4.60 -28.45 -25.41
CA LYS A 620 3.93 -27.72 -26.49
C LYS A 620 4.84 -27.47 -27.68
N SER A 621 6.14 -27.77 -27.58
CA SER A 621 7.08 -27.71 -28.67
C SER A 621 6.79 -28.85 -29.67
N ARG A 622 6.78 -28.46 -30.94
CA ARG A 622 6.32 -29.29 -32.06
C ARG A 622 7.18 -30.47 -32.36
N LYS A 623 6.49 -31.57 -32.78
CA LYS A 623 7.04 -32.82 -33.33
C LYS A 623 8.18 -33.44 -32.54
N GLY A 624 7.91 -34.55 -31.95
CA GLY A 624 8.71 -35.57 -31.31
C GLY A 624 10.21 -35.65 -31.52
N THR A 625 10.85 -34.67 -32.06
CA THR A 625 12.29 -34.51 -32.15
C THR A 625 12.60 -33.05 -32.38
N ARG A 626 12.90 -32.28 -31.33
CA ARG A 626 13.66 -31.05 -31.51
C ARG A 626 14.98 -31.39 -32.20
N GLN A 627 15.36 -30.61 -33.20
CA GLN A 627 16.76 -30.58 -33.57
C GLN A 627 17.56 -29.94 -32.42
N PRO A 628 18.84 -30.31 -32.25
CA PRO A 628 19.68 -29.72 -31.22
C PRO A 628 19.66 -28.17 -31.33
N GLY A 629 19.55 -27.49 -30.17
CA GLY A 629 19.59 -26.05 -30.22
C GLY A 629 19.15 -25.38 -28.90
N PRO A 630 19.46 -24.10 -28.74
CA PRO A 630 19.04 -23.31 -27.61
C PRO A 630 17.54 -22.98 -27.65
N PHE A 631 16.97 -22.80 -26.46
CA PHE A 631 15.63 -22.29 -26.29
C PHE A 631 15.55 -21.32 -25.11
N ALA A 632 14.59 -20.40 -25.18
CA ALA A 632 14.27 -19.45 -24.14
C ALA A 632 12.77 -19.38 -23.95
N ALA A 633 12.32 -19.21 -22.71
CA ALA A 633 10.93 -18.96 -22.41
C ALA A 633 10.80 -17.93 -21.28
N ALA A 634 9.69 -17.19 -21.29
CA ALA A 634 9.36 -16.25 -20.24
C ALA A 634 7.85 -16.28 -19.97
N ARG A 635 7.48 -16.03 -18.73
CA ARG A 635 6.08 -15.97 -18.28
C ARG A 635 5.90 -14.83 -17.30
N VAL A 636 4.77 -14.17 -17.37
CA VAL A 636 4.30 -13.21 -16.36
C VAL A 636 2.84 -13.50 -16.05
N GLY A 637 2.47 -13.53 -14.79
CA GLY A 637 1.10 -13.80 -14.37
C GLY A 637 0.77 -13.21 -13.00
N GLY A 638 -0.53 -12.96 -12.79
CA GLY A 638 -1.10 -12.58 -11.52
C GLY A 638 -2.01 -13.68 -11.00
N TYR A 639 -1.90 -14.02 -9.72
CA TYR A 639 -2.61 -15.12 -9.08
C TYR A 639 -3.19 -14.67 -7.74
N GLU A 640 -4.41 -15.08 -7.48
CA GLU A 640 -5.07 -15.09 -6.19
C GLU A 640 -5.13 -16.55 -5.71
N LEU A 641 -4.63 -16.81 -4.51
CA LEU A 641 -4.54 -18.16 -3.95
C LEU A 641 -5.59 -18.33 -2.86
N ASP A 642 -6.42 -19.38 -2.98
CA ASP A 642 -7.48 -19.71 -2.03
C ASP A 642 -6.88 -20.46 -0.83
N VAL A 643 -6.46 -19.69 0.17
CA VAL A 643 -5.76 -20.13 1.37
C VAL A 643 -6.42 -19.57 2.62
N ARG A 644 -6.04 -20.05 3.80
CA ARG A 644 -6.47 -19.42 5.06
C ARG A 644 -5.90 -18.00 5.20
N GLY A 645 -6.69 -16.98 4.87
CA GLY A 645 -6.30 -15.59 4.67
C GLY A 645 -6.39 -15.21 3.20
N ASP A 646 -5.71 -14.15 2.80
CA ASP A 646 -5.63 -13.73 1.40
C ASP A 646 -4.17 -13.73 0.96
N LEU A 647 -3.90 -14.26 -0.24
CA LEU A 647 -2.57 -14.26 -0.84
C LEU A 647 -2.67 -13.92 -2.32
N ASP A 648 -2.26 -12.70 -2.66
CA ASP A 648 -2.21 -12.20 -4.03
C ASP A 648 -0.75 -12.17 -4.51
N GLU A 649 -0.45 -12.75 -5.66
CA GLU A 649 0.92 -12.85 -6.14
C GLU A 649 1.05 -12.50 -7.62
N THR A 650 2.10 -11.76 -7.97
CA THR A 650 2.54 -11.56 -9.36
C THR A 650 3.88 -12.25 -9.56
N ILE A 651 3.95 -13.18 -10.51
CA ILE A 651 5.14 -13.99 -10.78
C ILE A 651 5.66 -13.70 -12.18
N VAL A 652 6.97 -13.45 -12.27
CA VAL A 652 7.74 -13.39 -13.52
C VAL A 652 8.74 -14.52 -13.51
N SER A 653 8.70 -15.40 -14.51
CA SER A 653 9.61 -16.54 -14.66
C SER A 653 10.32 -16.50 -16.00
N GLY A 654 11.57 -16.89 -16.01
CA GLY A 654 12.41 -17.03 -17.19
C GLY A 654 13.10 -18.38 -17.23
N LEU A 655 13.30 -18.89 -18.42
CA LEU A 655 13.93 -20.19 -18.69
C LEU A 655 14.88 -20.05 -19.89
N LEU A 656 16.09 -20.53 -19.74
CA LEU A 656 17.08 -20.67 -20.83
C LEU A 656 17.58 -22.11 -20.85
N GLY A 657 17.67 -22.72 -22.02
CA GLY A 657 18.13 -24.09 -22.08
C GLY A 657 18.72 -24.48 -23.43
N TYR A 658 19.27 -25.67 -23.46
CA TYR A 658 19.80 -26.31 -24.66
C TYR A 658 19.33 -27.74 -24.77
N ALA A 659 18.75 -28.11 -25.93
CA ALA A 659 18.28 -29.44 -26.25
C ALA A 659 19.30 -30.24 -27.09
N PHE A 660 19.47 -31.49 -26.77
CA PHE A 660 20.26 -32.47 -27.52
C PHE A 660 19.35 -33.57 -28.00
N LYS A 661 19.55 -34.07 -29.22
CA LYS A 661 18.83 -35.21 -29.77
C LYS A 661 19.65 -36.48 -29.56
N LEU A 662 18.99 -37.49 -28.96
CA LEU A 662 19.54 -38.82 -28.76
C LEU A 662 18.64 -39.84 -29.44
N GLN A 663 18.89 -40.22 -30.68
CA GLN A 663 18.03 -41.11 -31.50
C GLN A 663 16.58 -40.59 -31.60
N GLN A 664 15.63 -41.29 -30.94
CA GLN A 664 14.21 -40.91 -30.85
C GLN A 664 13.87 -40.11 -29.59
N SER A 665 14.88 -39.82 -28.76
CA SER A 665 14.73 -39.08 -27.51
C SER A 665 15.36 -37.69 -27.61
N GLU A 666 14.87 -36.79 -26.77
CA GLU A 666 15.44 -35.47 -26.51
C GLU A 666 15.91 -35.39 -25.06
N VAL A 667 17.10 -34.91 -24.83
CA VAL A 667 17.60 -34.59 -23.50
C VAL A 667 18.10 -33.15 -23.53
N GLY A 668 17.89 -32.42 -22.48
CA GLY A 668 18.34 -31.04 -22.39
C GLY A 668 18.70 -30.60 -21.00
N SER A 669 19.42 -29.51 -20.93
CA SER A 669 19.70 -28.80 -19.67
C SER A 669 19.06 -27.41 -19.71
N PHE A 670 18.76 -26.91 -18.55
CA PHE A 670 18.15 -25.58 -18.45
C PHE A 670 18.60 -24.83 -17.20
N LEU A 671 18.55 -23.51 -17.31
CA LEU A 671 18.64 -22.55 -16.22
C LEU A 671 17.25 -21.91 -16.08
N GLU A 672 16.72 -21.90 -14.88
CA GLU A 672 15.48 -21.21 -14.53
C GLU A 672 15.76 -20.06 -13.57
N MET A 673 15.00 -18.99 -13.69
CA MET A 673 15.05 -17.84 -12.80
C MET A 673 13.68 -17.16 -12.74
N GLY A 674 13.40 -16.53 -11.63
CA GLY A 674 12.16 -15.77 -11.54
C GLY A 674 12.03 -14.96 -10.27
N ARG A 675 10.96 -14.18 -10.26
CA ARG A 675 10.58 -13.34 -9.15
C ARG A 675 9.07 -13.36 -8.95
N GLY A 676 8.64 -13.70 -7.75
CA GLY A 676 7.29 -13.49 -7.24
C GLY A 676 7.27 -12.25 -6.34
N THR A 677 6.27 -11.40 -6.48
CA THR A 677 5.95 -10.34 -5.52
C THR A 677 4.54 -10.57 -5.04
N TYR A 678 4.32 -10.53 -3.73
CA TYR A 678 3.05 -10.91 -3.14
C TYR A 678 2.64 -10.03 -1.98
N ASP A 679 1.32 -9.95 -1.80
CA ASP A 679 0.63 -9.40 -0.65
C ASP A 679 -0.05 -10.53 0.10
N ALA A 680 0.21 -10.65 1.40
CA ALA A 680 -0.42 -11.65 2.27
C ALA A 680 -1.20 -10.96 3.39
N ARG A 681 -2.40 -11.47 3.70
CA ARG A 681 -3.24 -10.97 4.79
C ARG A 681 -3.65 -12.12 5.70
N SER A 682 -3.55 -11.89 7.01
CA SER A 682 -4.09 -12.84 7.98
C SER A 682 -5.62 -12.90 7.90
N PRO A 683 -6.27 -13.98 8.41
CA PRO A 683 -7.72 -14.08 8.40
C PRO A 683 -8.39 -12.88 9.06
N THR A 684 -9.42 -12.33 8.40
CA THR A 684 -10.19 -11.16 8.89
C THR A 684 -11.05 -11.45 10.11
N THR A 685 -11.24 -12.71 10.44
CA THR A 685 -12.02 -13.18 11.60
C THR A 685 -11.25 -13.19 12.92
N SER A 686 -9.97 -12.79 12.91
CA SER A 686 -9.15 -12.75 14.11
C SER A 686 -9.64 -11.67 15.09
N PRO A 687 -9.91 -12.01 16.36
CA PRO A 687 -10.34 -11.03 17.38
C PRO A 687 -9.31 -9.94 17.68
N ILE A 688 -8.02 -10.23 17.45
CA ILE A 688 -6.92 -9.26 17.64
C ILE A 688 -6.63 -8.43 16.38
N GLY A 689 -7.53 -8.48 15.39
CA GLY A 689 -7.37 -7.82 14.10
C GLY A 689 -6.51 -8.60 13.11
N HIS A 690 -6.63 -8.20 11.85
CA HIS A 690 -5.84 -8.75 10.77
C HIS A 690 -4.60 -7.88 10.50
N VAL A 691 -3.59 -8.50 9.93
CA VAL A 691 -2.37 -7.81 9.47
C VAL A 691 -2.14 -8.10 7.99
N LYS A 692 -1.54 -7.12 7.31
CA LYS A 692 -1.06 -7.25 5.94
C LYS A 692 0.46 -7.24 5.95
N GLY A 693 1.07 -8.15 5.21
CA GLY A 693 2.49 -8.17 4.91
C GLY A 693 2.69 -8.25 3.40
N ASP A 694 3.78 -7.68 2.93
CA ASP A 694 4.21 -7.75 1.54
C ASP A 694 5.60 -8.39 1.43
N GLY A 695 5.82 -9.11 0.35
CA GLY A 695 7.05 -9.84 0.19
C GLY A 695 7.42 -10.12 -1.25
N LYS A 696 8.59 -10.72 -1.40
CA LYS A 696 9.11 -11.14 -2.70
C LYS A 696 9.93 -12.41 -2.57
N ASN A 697 9.83 -13.26 -3.60
CA ASN A 697 10.62 -14.46 -3.79
C ASN A 697 11.47 -14.31 -5.06
N ASN A 698 12.78 -14.48 -4.96
CA ASN A 698 13.65 -14.52 -6.12
C ASN A 698 14.30 -15.90 -6.17
N TYR A 699 14.17 -16.61 -7.28
CA TYR A 699 14.76 -17.94 -7.42
C TYR A 699 15.63 -18.04 -8.64
N VAL A 700 16.64 -18.92 -8.55
CA VAL A 700 17.49 -19.35 -9.63
C VAL A 700 17.83 -20.82 -9.46
N GLY A 701 17.76 -21.58 -10.52
CA GLY A 701 18.05 -23.03 -10.51
C GLY A 701 18.49 -23.56 -11.84
N VAL A 702 18.97 -24.78 -11.80
CA VAL A 702 19.41 -25.54 -12.98
C VAL A 702 18.75 -26.92 -12.97
N GLY A 703 18.60 -27.49 -14.12
CA GLY A 703 18.05 -28.84 -14.24
C GLY A 703 18.34 -29.51 -15.56
N ILE A 704 17.98 -30.76 -15.62
CA ILE A 704 18.03 -31.59 -16.83
C ILE A 704 16.64 -32.16 -17.09
N TYR A 705 16.26 -32.25 -18.33
CA TYR A 705 14.98 -32.84 -18.75
C TYR A 705 15.18 -33.87 -19.86
N GLY A 706 14.22 -34.76 -19.99
CA GLY A 706 14.16 -35.73 -21.08
C GLY A 706 12.75 -35.90 -21.61
N ASN A 707 12.67 -36.20 -22.89
CA ASN A 707 11.45 -36.62 -23.62
C ASN A 707 11.79 -37.81 -24.49
N CYS A 708 11.18 -38.94 -24.21
CA CYS A 708 11.43 -40.21 -24.89
C CYS A 708 10.17 -40.72 -25.58
N ALA A 709 10.26 -41.10 -26.86
CA ALA A 709 9.20 -41.85 -27.51
C ALA A 709 9.16 -43.31 -26.96
N ALA A 710 7.93 -43.81 -26.72
CA ALA A 710 7.74 -45.24 -26.40
C ALA A 710 7.94 -46.11 -27.64
N ALA A 711 7.81 -47.41 -27.45
CA ALA A 711 7.84 -48.38 -28.58
C ALA A 711 6.69 -48.17 -29.60
N VAL A 712 5.69 -47.37 -29.25
CA VAL A 712 4.57 -46.94 -30.09
C VAL A 712 4.69 -45.46 -30.38
N ASP A 713 4.59 -45.05 -31.62
CA ASP A 713 4.85 -43.69 -32.11
C ASP A 713 3.97 -42.59 -31.50
N TRP A 714 2.80 -42.96 -31.00
CA TRP A 714 1.83 -42.02 -30.42
C TRP A 714 2.09 -41.71 -28.92
N LEU A 715 2.90 -42.48 -28.20
CA LEU A 715 3.12 -42.37 -26.76
C LEU A 715 4.52 -41.88 -26.46
N HIS A 716 4.63 -40.87 -25.58
CA HIS A 716 5.87 -40.26 -25.14
C HIS A 716 5.92 -40.13 -23.62
N PHE A 717 7.12 -40.25 -23.06
CA PHE A 717 7.37 -40.03 -21.65
C PHE A 717 8.26 -38.81 -21.46
N THR A 718 7.92 -38.00 -20.45
CA THR A 718 8.68 -36.79 -20.10
C THR A 718 9.11 -36.83 -18.65
N GLY A 719 10.22 -36.21 -18.37
CA GLY A 719 10.71 -36.08 -16.99
C GLY A 719 11.77 -34.99 -16.86
N TYR A 720 11.88 -34.44 -15.68
CA TYR A 720 13.00 -33.59 -15.32
C TYR A 720 13.37 -33.74 -13.85
N VAL A 721 14.59 -33.32 -13.53
CA VAL A 721 15.03 -33.02 -12.18
C VAL A 721 15.69 -31.65 -12.17
N LYS A 722 15.46 -30.89 -11.12
CA LYS A 722 15.98 -29.54 -10.96
C LYS A 722 16.39 -29.26 -9.51
N GLY A 723 17.22 -28.27 -9.32
CA GLY A 723 17.58 -27.74 -8.01
C GLY A 723 18.13 -26.33 -8.10
N GLY A 724 17.98 -25.59 -7.03
CA GLY A 724 18.38 -24.18 -7.00
C GLY A 724 18.28 -23.56 -5.63
N MET A 725 18.29 -22.24 -5.64
CA MET A 725 18.15 -21.40 -4.44
C MET A 725 17.01 -20.43 -4.63
N ILE A 726 16.25 -20.23 -3.56
CA ILE A 726 15.17 -19.23 -3.49
C ILE A 726 15.43 -18.30 -2.31
N ARG A 727 15.45 -17.00 -2.56
CA ARG A 727 15.53 -15.95 -1.52
C ARG A 727 14.17 -15.35 -1.33
N SER A 728 13.66 -15.46 -0.11
CA SER A 728 12.40 -14.91 0.32
C SER A 728 12.63 -13.70 1.24
N GLU A 729 12.05 -12.57 0.90
CA GLU A 729 12.03 -11.34 1.71
C GLU A 729 10.57 -11.02 2.02
N PHE A 730 10.27 -10.71 3.28
CA PHE A 730 8.90 -10.47 3.73
C PHE A 730 8.86 -9.54 4.92
N ASP A 731 7.94 -8.56 4.90
CA ASP A 731 7.71 -7.58 5.96
C ASP A 731 6.27 -7.64 6.44
N VAL A 732 6.06 -7.69 7.77
CA VAL A 732 4.71 -7.69 8.35
C VAL A 732 4.71 -7.13 9.77
N PRO A 733 3.69 -6.34 10.18
CA PRO A 733 3.49 -5.92 11.56
C PRO A 733 2.68 -6.99 12.33
N ILE A 734 3.35 -7.88 13.08
CA ILE A 734 2.68 -8.85 13.95
C ILE A 734 2.60 -8.28 15.36
N ALA A 735 1.40 -8.21 15.92
CA ALA A 735 1.15 -7.65 17.26
C ALA A 735 1.75 -6.24 17.43
N GLY A 736 1.72 -5.41 16.37
CA GLY A 736 2.30 -4.08 16.37
C GLY A 736 3.83 -4.04 16.27
N VAL A 737 4.50 -5.19 16.21
CA VAL A 737 5.95 -5.30 16.06
C VAL A 737 6.28 -5.58 14.60
N LYS A 738 7.12 -4.76 13.98
CA LYS A 738 7.59 -5.00 12.63
C LYS A 738 8.48 -6.25 12.60
N ALA A 739 8.04 -7.27 11.87
CA ALA A 739 8.81 -8.49 11.61
C ALA A 739 9.33 -8.45 10.18
N GLU A 740 10.64 -8.52 10.03
CA GLU A 740 11.33 -8.54 8.74
C GLU A 740 12.03 -9.89 8.57
N PHE A 741 11.82 -10.53 7.42
CA PHE A 741 12.41 -11.81 7.07
C PHE A 741 13.17 -11.68 5.76
N ASP A 742 14.41 -12.16 5.74
CA ASP A 742 15.26 -12.23 4.54
C ASP A 742 16.11 -13.50 4.65
N ARG A 743 15.79 -14.51 3.85
CA ARG A 743 16.46 -15.80 3.86
C ARG A 743 16.58 -16.40 2.47
N THR A 744 17.62 -17.20 2.31
CA THR A 744 17.87 -18.01 1.12
C THR A 744 17.83 -19.46 1.50
N SER A 745 16.99 -20.26 0.82
CA SER A 745 16.83 -21.70 1.02
C SER A 745 17.09 -22.47 -0.26
N ALA A 746 17.53 -23.71 -0.13
CA ALA A 746 17.61 -24.62 -1.26
C ALA A 746 16.19 -25.08 -1.66
N TYR A 747 16.00 -25.26 -2.97
CA TYR A 747 14.83 -25.96 -3.49
C TYR A 747 15.25 -27.03 -4.51
N TRP A 748 14.37 -28.00 -4.70
CA TRP A 748 14.53 -29.06 -5.69
C TRP A 748 13.17 -29.43 -6.25
N GLY A 749 13.18 -30.01 -7.44
CA GLY A 749 11.95 -30.45 -8.09
C GLY A 749 12.19 -31.64 -9.02
N ALA A 750 11.15 -32.42 -9.22
CA ALA A 750 11.13 -33.54 -10.14
C ALA A 750 9.78 -33.63 -10.82
N HIS A 751 9.77 -34.09 -12.06
CA HIS A 751 8.59 -34.32 -12.85
C HIS A 751 8.67 -35.65 -13.57
N ALA A 752 7.53 -36.32 -13.64
CA ALA A 752 7.34 -37.48 -14.52
C ALA A 752 5.98 -37.34 -15.23
N GLY A 753 5.96 -37.51 -16.53
CA GLY A 753 4.75 -37.38 -17.30
C GLY A 753 4.73 -38.30 -18.52
N ALA A 754 3.52 -38.44 -19.10
CA ALA A 754 3.31 -39.13 -20.35
C ALA A 754 2.31 -38.35 -21.18
N TYR A 755 2.47 -38.35 -22.50
CA TYR A 755 1.47 -37.81 -23.40
C TYR A 755 1.26 -38.69 -24.61
N GLY A 756 -0.01 -38.77 -25.05
CA GLY A 756 -0.41 -39.41 -26.30
C GLY A 756 -0.65 -38.34 -27.35
N GLU A 757 -0.18 -38.58 -28.56
CA GLU A 757 -0.30 -37.67 -29.69
C GLU A 757 -1.11 -38.32 -30.80
N PHE A 758 -2.25 -37.70 -31.17
CA PHE A 758 -3.22 -38.25 -32.12
C PHE A 758 -3.52 -37.24 -33.22
N GLN A 759 -3.39 -37.67 -34.46
CA GLN A 759 -3.79 -36.89 -35.61
C GLN A 759 -5.28 -37.13 -35.88
N LEU A 760 -6.17 -36.19 -35.51
CA LEU A 760 -7.61 -36.31 -35.66
C LEU A 760 -8.08 -36.04 -37.10
N THR A 761 -7.45 -35.05 -37.74
CA THR A 761 -7.65 -34.74 -39.18
C THR A 761 -6.30 -34.30 -39.79
N LYS A 762 -6.27 -34.10 -41.11
CA LYS A 762 -5.04 -33.61 -41.79
C LYS A 762 -4.47 -32.31 -41.18
N LYS A 763 -5.32 -31.53 -40.52
CA LYS A 763 -4.97 -30.21 -39.95
C LYS A 763 -5.11 -30.10 -38.43
N LEU A 764 -5.81 -31.05 -37.77
CA LEU A 764 -6.09 -30.99 -36.35
C LEU A 764 -5.35 -32.12 -35.63
N LYS A 765 -4.55 -31.77 -34.68
CA LYS A 765 -3.80 -32.66 -33.82
C LYS A 765 -4.26 -32.52 -32.37
N ASN A 766 -4.40 -33.66 -31.71
CA ASN A 766 -4.69 -33.70 -30.26
C ASN A 766 -3.48 -34.24 -29.53
N ARG A 767 -3.25 -33.70 -28.36
CA ARG A 767 -2.27 -34.21 -27.39
C ARG A 767 -2.95 -34.30 -26.02
N THR A 768 -3.10 -35.52 -25.51
CA THR A 768 -3.59 -35.76 -24.15
C THR A 768 -2.43 -36.13 -23.25
N PHE A 769 -2.34 -35.54 -22.08
CA PHE A 769 -1.18 -35.70 -21.20
C PHE A 769 -1.58 -35.92 -19.74
N LEU A 770 -0.71 -36.63 -19.03
CA LEU A 770 -0.74 -36.83 -17.58
C LEU A 770 0.64 -36.46 -17.04
N ASN A 771 0.68 -35.53 -16.07
CA ASN A 771 1.90 -35.08 -15.43
C ASN A 771 1.81 -35.25 -13.92
N TYR A 772 2.93 -35.56 -13.31
CA TYR A 772 3.12 -35.54 -11.87
C TYR A 772 4.33 -34.69 -11.53
N PHE A 773 4.20 -33.81 -10.53
CA PHE A 773 5.24 -32.90 -10.06
C PHE A 773 5.49 -33.13 -8.57
N TYR A 774 6.74 -33.02 -8.21
CA TYR A 774 7.23 -32.98 -6.85
C TYR A 774 8.13 -31.77 -6.70
N ASP A 775 7.82 -30.86 -5.78
CA ASP A 775 8.62 -29.70 -5.42
C ASP A 775 8.94 -29.75 -3.94
N GLY A 776 10.20 -29.53 -3.60
CA GLY A 776 10.68 -29.42 -2.23
C GLY A 776 11.41 -28.12 -1.99
N ARG A 777 11.27 -27.57 -0.79
CA ARG A 777 12.03 -26.43 -0.31
C ARG A 777 12.50 -26.69 1.12
N GLU A 778 13.73 -26.33 1.42
CA GLU A 778 14.30 -26.42 2.76
C GLU A 778 13.55 -25.56 3.77
N GLY A 779 13.42 -26.05 5.01
CA GLY A 779 12.83 -25.32 6.11
C GLY A 779 13.71 -24.18 6.60
N GLU A 780 13.08 -23.21 7.26
CA GLU A 780 13.74 -21.97 7.68
C GLU A 780 13.42 -21.61 9.13
N SER A 781 14.27 -20.80 9.74
CA SER A 781 14.05 -20.31 11.10
C SER A 781 14.33 -18.81 11.18
N TYR A 782 13.41 -18.09 11.84
CA TYR A 782 13.47 -16.64 12.01
C TYR A 782 13.30 -16.26 13.48
N LYS A 783 14.13 -15.34 13.96
CA LYS A 783 13.98 -14.76 15.30
C LYS A 783 13.52 -13.33 15.19
N VAL A 784 12.37 -13.02 15.76
CA VAL A 784 11.80 -11.68 15.83
C VAL A 784 11.87 -11.20 17.28
N ALA A 785 12.50 -10.04 17.48
CA ALA A 785 12.52 -9.39 18.80
C ALA A 785 11.11 -8.86 19.13
N GLY A 786 10.76 -8.87 20.41
CA GLY A 786 9.53 -8.27 20.88
C GLY A 786 9.65 -6.75 21.07
N SER A 787 8.59 -6.15 21.59
CA SER A 787 8.56 -4.78 22.13
C SER A 787 8.63 -4.79 23.65
N SER A 788 8.49 -3.61 24.27
CA SER A 788 8.34 -3.49 25.73
C SER A 788 7.10 -4.23 26.26
N GLU A 789 6.07 -4.36 25.45
CA GLU A 789 4.75 -4.93 25.83
C GLU A 789 4.56 -6.38 25.36
N VAL A 790 5.15 -6.74 24.21
CA VAL A 790 4.95 -8.04 23.56
C VAL A 790 6.28 -8.79 23.48
N SER A 791 6.35 -9.98 24.05
CA SER A 791 7.57 -10.79 23.98
C SER A 791 7.82 -11.30 22.57
N GLY A 792 9.11 -11.35 22.18
CA GLY A 792 9.56 -11.90 20.90
C GLY A 792 9.34 -13.41 20.81
N ALA A 793 9.53 -13.95 19.61
CA ALA A 793 9.46 -15.36 19.32
C ALA A 793 10.45 -15.76 18.23
N THR A 794 10.85 -17.05 18.24
CA THR A 794 11.56 -17.68 17.13
C THR A 794 10.57 -18.58 16.38
N PHE A 795 10.42 -18.33 15.09
CA PHE A 795 9.55 -19.09 14.21
C PHE A 795 10.38 -20.12 13.43
N HIS A 796 9.93 -21.36 13.41
CA HIS A 796 10.55 -22.48 12.70
C HIS A 796 9.56 -23.00 11.67
N PHE A 797 9.91 -22.92 10.40
CA PHE A 797 9.11 -23.44 9.28
C PHE A 797 9.71 -24.76 8.83
N ASN A 798 8.87 -25.76 8.70
CA ASN A 798 9.26 -27.08 8.20
C ASN A 798 9.61 -26.97 6.70
N SER A 799 10.34 -27.99 6.18
CA SER A 799 10.51 -28.16 4.75
C SER A 799 9.15 -28.30 4.08
N LEU A 800 8.95 -27.50 3.01
CA LEU A 800 7.76 -27.60 2.19
C LEU A 800 7.95 -28.72 1.17
N ASN A 801 6.97 -29.60 1.03
CA ASN A 801 6.93 -30.66 0.03
C ASN A 801 5.57 -30.62 -0.66
N ALA A 802 5.58 -30.33 -1.97
CA ALA A 802 4.37 -30.23 -2.77
C ALA A 802 4.30 -31.39 -3.79
N HIS A 803 3.14 -31.98 -3.90
CA HIS A 803 2.83 -33.06 -4.84
C HIS A 803 1.61 -32.67 -5.67
N ARG A 804 1.76 -32.60 -6.99
CA ARG A 804 0.69 -32.19 -7.91
C ARG A 804 0.54 -33.15 -9.07
N GLY A 805 -0.68 -33.41 -9.49
CA GLY A 805 -1.00 -34.13 -10.71
C GLY A 805 -1.76 -33.25 -11.70
N GLN A 806 -1.46 -33.38 -12.97
CA GLN A 806 -2.19 -32.71 -14.05
C GLN A 806 -2.69 -33.73 -15.07
N LEU A 807 -3.93 -33.62 -15.48
CA LEU A 807 -4.51 -34.30 -16.62
C LEU A 807 -5.05 -33.24 -17.58
N GLY A 808 -4.64 -33.29 -18.85
CA GLY A 808 -5.05 -32.27 -19.80
C GLY A 808 -5.09 -32.74 -21.24
N THR A 809 -5.73 -31.92 -22.06
CA THR A 809 -5.80 -32.11 -23.51
C THR A 809 -5.48 -30.81 -24.23
N LEU A 810 -4.69 -30.90 -25.29
CA LEU A 810 -4.30 -29.78 -26.14
C LEU A 810 -4.71 -30.09 -27.57
N MET A 811 -5.45 -29.18 -28.17
CA MET A 811 -5.83 -29.20 -29.58
C MET A 811 -5.00 -28.18 -30.35
N GLU A 812 -4.25 -28.61 -31.34
CA GLU A 812 -3.46 -27.76 -32.23
C GLU A 812 -4.03 -27.83 -33.65
N TYR A 813 -4.34 -26.69 -34.26
CA TYR A 813 -4.83 -26.57 -35.62
C TYR A 813 -3.75 -26.02 -36.54
N GLN A 814 -3.39 -26.76 -37.58
CA GLN A 814 -2.47 -26.28 -38.60
C GLN A 814 -3.19 -25.36 -39.57
N TYR A 815 -3.19 -24.04 -39.28
CA TYR A 815 -3.81 -23.03 -40.12
C TYR A 815 -3.09 -22.96 -41.46
N ASP A 816 -1.76 -22.79 -41.45
CA ASP A 816 -0.86 -22.89 -42.60
C ASP A 816 0.46 -23.60 -42.23
N ARG A 817 1.48 -23.53 -43.08
CA ARG A 817 2.80 -24.15 -42.80
C ARG A 817 3.58 -23.45 -41.66
N ARG A 818 3.20 -22.24 -41.25
CA ARG A 818 3.91 -21.40 -40.28
C ARG A 818 3.10 -21.18 -38.98
N MET A 819 1.78 -21.11 -39.10
CA MET A 819 0.92 -20.67 -38.02
C MET A 819 0.08 -21.83 -37.50
N HIS A 820 0.17 -22.06 -36.18
CA HIS A 820 -0.49 -23.16 -35.51
C HIS A 820 -1.14 -22.64 -34.21
N PRO A 821 -2.41 -22.14 -34.27
CA PRO A 821 -3.18 -21.86 -33.08
C PRO A 821 -3.46 -23.13 -32.28
N TYR A 822 -3.48 -23.01 -30.98
CA TYR A 822 -3.83 -24.10 -30.06
C TYR A 822 -4.76 -23.64 -28.96
N ALA A 823 -5.52 -24.61 -28.42
CA ALA A 823 -6.30 -24.46 -27.20
C ALA A 823 -6.09 -25.69 -26.33
N ALA A 824 -6.04 -25.50 -25.02
CA ALA A 824 -5.89 -26.59 -24.06
C ALA A 824 -6.80 -26.41 -22.84
N LEU A 825 -7.22 -27.56 -22.30
CA LEU A 825 -7.87 -27.63 -20.99
C LEU A 825 -7.06 -28.60 -20.12
N THR A 826 -6.75 -28.17 -18.90
CA THR A 826 -6.00 -28.95 -17.93
C THR A 826 -6.71 -28.92 -16.59
N TYR A 827 -6.86 -30.06 -15.98
CA TYR A 827 -7.24 -30.22 -14.58
C TYR A 827 -5.99 -30.54 -13.78
N GLU A 828 -5.72 -29.75 -12.75
CA GLU A 828 -4.65 -29.96 -11.80
C GLU A 828 -5.24 -30.29 -10.42
N TYR A 829 -4.61 -31.19 -9.71
CA TYR A 829 -4.91 -31.49 -8.32
C TYR A 829 -3.62 -31.49 -7.50
N ALA A 830 -3.54 -30.61 -6.50
CA ALA A 830 -2.49 -30.61 -5.52
C ALA A 830 -2.87 -31.55 -4.37
N PHE A 831 -2.19 -32.69 -4.28
CA PHE A 831 -2.44 -33.72 -3.26
C PHE A 831 -1.84 -33.32 -1.91
N LYS A 832 -0.76 -32.53 -1.96
CA LYS A 832 -0.05 -32.01 -0.81
C LYS A 832 0.68 -30.74 -1.21
N ALA A 833 0.46 -29.67 -0.50
CA ALA A 833 1.18 -28.41 -0.64
C ALA A 833 0.95 -27.57 0.62
N ASP A 834 1.40 -28.08 1.76
CA ASP A 834 1.12 -27.52 3.08
C ASP A 834 2.37 -26.84 3.68
N ALA A 835 2.17 -25.65 4.22
CA ALA A 835 3.15 -24.94 5.03
C ALA A 835 2.84 -25.19 6.51
N LYS A 836 3.83 -25.74 7.23
CA LYS A 836 3.75 -26.09 8.66
C LYS A 836 4.92 -25.49 9.41
N GLY A 837 4.71 -25.22 10.69
CA GLY A 837 5.78 -24.70 11.53
C GLY A 837 5.40 -24.66 13.00
N HIS A 838 6.35 -24.23 13.80
CA HIS A 838 6.15 -23.96 15.22
C HIS A 838 6.87 -22.68 15.61
N ALA A 839 6.40 -22.06 16.67
CA ALA A 839 7.06 -20.91 17.28
C ALA A 839 7.53 -21.27 18.68
N GLN A 840 8.69 -20.74 19.06
CA GLN A 840 9.24 -20.84 20.41
C GLN A 840 9.32 -19.45 21.03
N ASP A 841 8.64 -19.23 22.14
CA ASP A 841 8.66 -18.00 22.92
C ASP A 841 9.08 -18.29 24.38
N ARG A 842 9.05 -17.27 25.25
CA ARG A 842 9.37 -17.46 26.68
C ARG A 842 8.39 -18.36 27.43
N TYR A 843 7.25 -18.68 26.84
CA TYR A 843 6.21 -19.52 27.43
C TYR A 843 6.25 -20.96 26.89
N GLY A 844 7.18 -21.28 25.97
CA GLY A 844 7.35 -22.61 25.39
C GLY A 844 7.04 -22.68 23.90
N THR A 845 7.02 -23.90 23.38
CA THR A 845 6.77 -24.16 21.96
C THR A 845 5.28 -24.20 21.65
N LEU A 846 4.89 -23.63 20.50
CA LEU A 846 3.52 -23.60 20.01
C LEU A 846 3.51 -23.97 18.53
N VAL A 847 2.66 -24.92 18.14
CA VAL A 847 2.47 -25.28 16.72
C VAL A 847 1.65 -24.19 16.06
N LEU A 848 2.14 -23.65 14.94
CA LEU A 848 1.47 -22.61 14.17
C LEU A 848 0.29 -23.17 13.37
N ASN A 849 -0.67 -22.33 13.02
CA ASN A 849 -1.76 -22.71 12.14
C ASN A 849 -1.23 -23.06 10.76
N GLU A 850 -1.64 -24.23 10.25
CA GLU A 850 -1.26 -24.65 8.90
C GLU A 850 -1.95 -23.79 7.83
N ALA A 851 -1.27 -23.62 6.71
CA ALA A 851 -1.84 -23.09 5.49
C ALA A 851 -1.46 -24.03 4.32
N ASP A 852 -2.35 -24.22 3.36
CA ASP A 852 -2.15 -25.16 2.26
C ASP A 852 -2.68 -24.60 0.94
N LEU A 853 -2.17 -25.15 -0.16
CA LEU A 853 -2.62 -24.97 -1.54
C LEU A 853 -3.21 -26.27 -2.10
N GLU A 854 -3.70 -27.15 -1.22
CA GLU A 854 -4.28 -28.42 -1.62
C GLU A 854 -5.64 -28.20 -2.32
N GLY A 855 -5.91 -29.02 -3.33
CA GLY A 855 -7.19 -28.99 -4.05
C GLY A 855 -7.07 -28.86 -5.56
N SER A 856 -8.17 -28.51 -6.18
CA SER A 856 -8.36 -28.52 -7.63
C SER A 856 -8.10 -27.15 -8.24
N THR A 857 -7.44 -27.14 -9.40
CA THR A 857 -7.30 -25.98 -10.28
C THR A 857 -7.64 -26.37 -11.72
N GLY A 858 -8.55 -25.64 -12.34
CA GLY A 858 -8.83 -25.72 -13.76
C GLY A 858 -8.00 -24.71 -14.53
N ILE A 859 -7.36 -25.11 -15.63
CA ILE A 859 -6.53 -24.24 -16.46
C ILE A 859 -7.04 -24.29 -17.89
N ALA A 860 -7.40 -23.13 -18.44
CA ALA A 860 -7.73 -22.95 -19.85
C ALA A 860 -6.60 -22.20 -20.54
N SER A 861 -6.10 -22.73 -21.65
CA SER A 861 -4.98 -22.14 -22.40
C SER A 861 -5.39 -21.85 -23.83
N LEU A 862 -4.97 -20.68 -24.34
CA LEU A 862 -5.09 -20.31 -25.76
C LEU A 862 -3.76 -19.74 -26.23
N GLY A 863 -3.39 -20.02 -27.47
CA GLY A 863 -2.16 -19.44 -28.01
C GLY A 863 -1.93 -19.85 -29.47
N TRP A 864 -0.78 -19.46 -29.96
CA TRP A 864 -0.33 -19.87 -31.28
C TRP A 864 1.17 -20.08 -31.32
N THR A 865 1.59 -20.98 -32.22
CA THR A 865 2.99 -21.21 -32.54
C THR A 865 3.27 -20.75 -33.97
N TYR A 866 4.33 -19.95 -34.12
CA TYR A 866 4.91 -19.56 -35.40
C TYR A 866 6.16 -20.39 -35.67
N GLN A 867 6.32 -20.90 -36.90
CA GLN A 867 7.51 -21.57 -37.36
C GLN A 867 8.01 -20.91 -38.65
N ASN A 868 9.33 -20.62 -38.75
CA ASN A 868 9.87 -20.07 -39.95
C ASN A 868 9.91 -21.11 -41.10
N TYR A 869 10.06 -20.69 -42.38
CA TYR A 869 10.05 -21.58 -43.56
C TYR A 869 11.20 -22.61 -43.51
N ALA A 870 12.35 -22.25 -42.96
CA ALA A 870 13.51 -23.12 -42.84
C ALA A 870 13.43 -24.13 -41.71
N ASN A 871 12.39 -24.09 -40.86
CA ASN A 871 12.23 -24.88 -39.65
C ASN A 871 13.38 -24.69 -38.64
N THR A 872 14.09 -23.58 -38.73
CA THR A 872 15.24 -23.25 -37.83
C THR A 872 14.84 -22.41 -36.62
N PHE A 873 13.62 -21.85 -36.60
CA PHE A 873 13.14 -21.00 -35.52
C PHE A 873 11.66 -21.23 -35.28
N ASP A 874 11.28 -21.43 -34.03
CA ASP A 874 9.91 -21.49 -33.56
C ASP A 874 9.69 -20.41 -32.47
N LEU A 875 8.51 -19.77 -32.53
CA LEU A 875 8.03 -18.84 -31.50
C LEU A 875 6.62 -19.24 -31.10
N SER A 876 6.38 -19.44 -29.81
CA SER A 876 5.03 -19.71 -29.26
C SER A 876 4.65 -18.62 -28.28
N ILE A 877 3.41 -18.14 -28.38
CA ILE A 877 2.83 -17.20 -27.42
C ILE A 877 1.53 -17.80 -26.90
N GLY A 878 1.30 -17.74 -25.60
CA GLY A 878 0.13 -18.30 -24.96
C GLY A 878 -0.41 -17.45 -23.82
N LEU A 879 -1.70 -17.58 -23.58
CA LEU A 879 -2.45 -17.05 -22.46
C LEU A 879 -3.07 -18.21 -21.70
N ASN A 880 -2.92 -18.25 -20.39
CA ASN A 880 -3.56 -19.24 -19.53
C ASN A 880 -4.45 -18.51 -18.49
N ALA A 881 -5.63 -19.05 -18.25
CA ALA A 881 -6.56 -18.61 -17.22
C ALA A 881 -6.78 -19.75 -16.22
N TYR A 882 -6.83 -19.41 -14.94
CA TYR A 882 -6.90 -20.33 -13.81
C TYR A 882 -8.16 -20.11 -12.99
N THR A 883 -8.73 -21.22 -12.50
CA THR A 883 -9.88 -21.22 -11.59
C THR A 883 -9.76 -22.38 -10.59
N GLY A 884 -10.17 -22.19 -9.35
CA GLY A 884 -10.03 -23.16 -8.27
C GLY A 884 -9.19 -22.64 -7.13
N VAL A 885 -8.28 -23.46 -6.57
CA VAL A 885 -7.37 -23.06 -5.49
C VAL A 885 -6.42 -21.95 -5.94
N ARG A 886 -5.97 -22.01 -7.20
CA ARG A 886 -5.26 -20.90 -7.85
C ARG A 886 -6.20 -20.25 -8.86
N LYS A 887 -6.43 -18.96 -8.75
CA LYS A 887 -7.22 -18.13 -9.66
C LYS A 887 -6.31 -17.09 -10.31
N GLY A 888 -6.64 -16.65 -11.52
CA GLY A 888 -5.85 -15.62 -12.19
C GLY A 888 -5.54 -15.94 -13.64
N TYR A 889 -4.50 -15.28 -14.15
CA TYR A 889 -4.07 -15.47 -15.55
C TYR A 889 -2.58 -15.27 -15.70
N ASN A 890 -2.00 -15.84 -16.76
CA ASN A 890 -0.64 -15.53 -17.16
C ASN A 890 -0.52 -15.45 -18.69
N THR A 891 0.50 -14.75 -19.12
CA THR A 891 0.97 -14.72 -20.50
C THR A 891 2.37 -15.32 -20.55
N GLN A 892 2.64 -16.10 -21.60
CA GLN A 892 3.94 -16.71 -21.79
C GLN A 892 4.40 -16.62 -23.24
N ALA A 893 5.71 -16.59 -23.42
CA ALA A 893 6.36 -16.68 -24.72
C ALA A 893 7.49 -17.70 -24.64
N HIS A 894 7.66 -18.44 -25.70
CA HIS A 894 8.74 -19.43 -25.87
C HIS A 894 9.35 -19.29 -27.26
N ALA A 895 10.64 -19.26 -27.36
CA ALA A 895 11.39 -19.26 -28.61
C ALA A 895 12.42 -20.39 -28.62
N SER A 896 12.60 -21.05 -29.75
CA SER A 896 13.64 -22.05 -29.94
C SER A 896 14.34 -21.91 -31.29
N TRP A 897 15.62 -22.13 -31.30
CA TRP A 897 16.48 -22.14 -32.50
C TRP A 897 16.98 -23.55 -32.71
N LYS A 898 17.07 -23.94 -33.97
CA LYS A 898 17.50 -25.28 -34.44
C LYS A 898 18.70 -25.09 -35.35
N PHE A 899 19.73 -25.82 -35.12
CA PHE A 899 20.95 -25.78 -35.90
C PHE A 899 21.17 -27.10 -36.65
#